data_a56936d17e15e3600f0b92182a5af524
#
_entry.id   a56936d17e15e3600f0b92182a5af524
#
_cell.length_a   1.000
_cell.length_b   1.000
_cell.length_c   1.000
_cell.angle_alpha   90.00
_cell.angle_beta   90.00
_cell.angle_gamma   90.00
#
_symmetry.space_group_name_H-M   'P 1'
#
loop_
_entity.id
_entity.type
_entity.pdbx_description
1 polymer ?
#
loop_
_entity_poly.entity_id
_entity_poly.type
_entity_poly.pdbx_seq_one_letter_code
_entity_poly.pdbx_strand_id
1 'polypeptide(L)'
;MNKWEKEAYIMSKQRVEELTKLLNQYNKEYYVLDKPSVSDREYDRLMQELIELENQYPELKSTTSPTVRIGGAVLEGFNKIEHEKPMLSLGNAFNEGDLREFDARIKKVSPHISYVCELKIDGLAVTLHYANGQFVQGATRGDGVFGEDISENLKTIQTIPLHIPYDEPLEVRGEVYMSKATLEKLNKQRANNGEELFANPRNAAAGSLRQLDSRIAAKRELAMFCYAVPSAESLGCKTHEESLKKIEELGFNVNPNREVCDSIEGVLAYIEKWSTARFDLPYEIDGIVIKVNQLNEQEKLGTTVKSPRWAIAYKFPAEEVETILKDIIFTVGRTGMVTPNAVLEPVRVAGTRVSRATLHNEDYVKERDIRINDRVIIRKAGEIIPEVVKPVVDARKGDEVPFEMIQNCPRCGSEIVREVGEADHYCLNIDCPARIVESLCHYVSRDAMNIDGLGVKVVEQLYDNQLIANVADIYKLEKEQLLPLERMGEKKVTNLLTAIENSKANSLERLLFGLGIRHVGSKTAKVLATHFEDIDSLMKATFDDFKGIAEIGDVIANSIVHYFSQEANVQLINELKELGLNMNYLGAKISNTNQSNQFFGKTVVLTGTLTTLSRKEAGTKLEALGAKVSGSVSAKTDYLVAGEKSGSKLKKAQELGVTVIDEETMLKMMNE
;
A
#
# COMPACT_ATOMS: atom_id res chain seq x y z
N MET A 1 10.25 -10.10 -50.43
CA MET A 1 11.54 -9.35 -50.31
C MET A 1 12.53 -9.92 -51.29
N ASN A 2 13.10 -9.08 -52.14
CA ASN A 2 14.21 -9.47 -53.02
C ASN A 2 15.53 -9.59 -52.21
N LYS A 3 16.61 -10.02 -52.83
CA LYS A 3 17.91 -10.24 -52.15
C LYS A 3 18.45 -8.97 -51.50
N TRP A 4 18.32 -7.82 -52.15
CA TRP A 4 18.76 -6.51 -51.64
C TRP A 4 17.93 -6.04 -50.45
N GLU A 5 16.62 -6.25 -50.48
CA GLU A 5 15.74 -5.94 -49.34
C GLU A 5 16.03 -6.78 -48.09
N LYS A 6 16.39 -8.08 -48.29
CA LYS A 6 16.81 -8.95 -47.19
C LYS A 6 18.14 -8.52 -46.58
N GLU A 7 19.11 -8.14 -47.40
CA GLU A 7 20.40 -7.65 -46.89
C GLU A 7 20.24 -6.34 -46.11
N ALA A 8 19.46 -5.38 -46.65
CA ALA A 8 19.16 -4.12 -45.99
C ALA A 8 18.43 -4.34 -44.65
N TYR A 9 17.46 -5.25 -44.60
CA TYR A 9 16.75 -5.61 -43.36
C TYR A 9 17.67 -6.20 -42.30
N ILE A 10 18.57 -7.12 -42.68
CA ILE A 10 19.54 -7.73 -41.74
C ILE A 10 20.49 -6.66 -41.17
N MET A 11 20.97 -5.74 -42.01
CA MET A 11 21.83 -4.63 -41.57
C MET A 11 21.08 -3.72 -40.62
N SER A 12 19.84 -3.37 -40.92
CA SER A 12 18.98 -2.53 -40.04
C SER A 12 18.71 -3.23 -38.70
N LYS A 13 18.46 -4.54 -38.71
CA LYS A 13 18.28 -5.30 -37.46
C LYS A 13 19.52 -5.26 -36.58
N GLN A 14 20.71 -5.52 -37.15
CA GLN A 14 21.97 -5.45 -36.42
C GLN A 14 22.21 -4.05 -35.85
N ARG A 15 21.89 -3.00 -36.62
CA ARG A 15 22.04 -1.61 -36.19
C ARG A 15 21.08 -1.23 -35.07
N VAL A 16 19.82 -1.68 -35.11
CA VAL A 16 18.84 -1.48 -34.01
C VAL A 16 19.34 -2.16 -32.73
N GLU A 17 19.84 -3.39 -32.81
CA GLU A 17 20.38 -4.10 -31.64
C GLU A 17 21.61 -3.38 -31.05
N GLU A 18 22.52 -2.90 -31.88
CA GLU A 18 23.70 -2.13 -31.48
C GLU A 18 23.31 -0.80 -30.82
N LEU A 19 22.43 -0.02 -31.45
CA LEU A 19 21.94 1.26 -30.92
C LEU A 19 21.18 1.10 -29.61
N THR A 20 20.33 0.08 -29.50
CA THR A 20 19.60 -0.23 -28.28
C THR A 20 20.55 -0.51 -27.11
N LYS A 21 21.58 -1.32 -27.33
CA LYS A 21 22.59 -1.65 -26.31
C LYS A 21 23.39 -0.41 -25.91
N LEU A 22 23.85 0.35 -26.88
CA LEU A 22 24.69 1.54 -26.67
C LEU A 22 23.94 2.65 -25.92
N LEU A 23 22.71 2.95 -26.34
CA LEU A 23 21.88 3.98 -25.70
C LEU A 23 21.45 3.58 -24.27
N ASN A 24 21.18 2.31 -24.01
CA ASN A 24 20.93 1.83 -22.64
C ASN A 24 22.18 1.95 -21.74
N GLN A 25 23.38 1.73 -22.29
CA GLN A 25 24.64 1.96 -21.58
C GLN A 25 24.80 3.45 -21.26
N TYR A 26 24.63 4.36 -22.21
CA TYR A 26 24.74 5.81 -22.02
C TYR A 26 23.72 6.34 -21.02
N ASN A 27 22.49 5.81 -21.02
CA ASN A 27 21.49 6.10 -20.00
C ASN A 27 21.97 5.74 -18.60
N LYS A 28 22.56 4.55 -18.43
CA LYS A 28 23.12 4.12 -17.15
C LYS A 28 24.26 5.04 -16.70
N GLU A 29 25.17 5.37 -17.61
CA GLU A 29 26.32 6.25 -17.35
C GLU A 29 25.86 7.66 -16.91
N TYR A 30 24.85 8.22 -17.57
CA TYR A 30 24.32 9.55 -17.29
C TYR A 30 23.45 9.58 -16.02
N TYR A 31 22.38 8.74 -15.97
CA TYR A 31 21.34 8.84 -14.93
C TYR A 31 21.63 8.05 -13.64
N VAL A 32 22.52 7.06 -13.69
CA VAL A 32 22.83 6.19 -12.54
C VAL A 32 24.24 6.41 -12.03
N LEU A 33 25.23 6.52 -12.92
CA LEU A 33 26.63 6.63 -12.53
C LEU A 33 27.15 8.08 -12.45
N ASP A 34 26.37 9.06 -12.96
CA ASP A 34 26.75 10.47 -13.06
C ASP A 34 28.14 10.65 -13.76
N LYS A 35 28.41 9.82 -14.77
CA LYS A 35 29.67 9.80 -15.53
C LYS A 35 29.38 9.58 -17.02
N PRO A 36 28.79 10.58 -17.71
CA PRO A 36 28.48 10.46 -19.13
C PRO A 36 29.75 10.31 -19.97
N SER A 37 29.79 9.34 -20.86
CA SER A 37 30.89 9.09 -21.81
C SER A 37 30.69 9.77 -23.15
N VAL A 38 29.49 10.31 -23.43
CA VAL A 38 29.11 10.99 -24.67
C VAL A 38 28.44 12.33 -24.39
N SER A 39 28.47 13.24 -25.38
CA SER A 39 27.72 14.49 -25.31
C SER A 39 26.23 14.30 -25.55
N ASP A 40 25.39 15.18 -25.01
CA ASP A 40 23.93 15.18 -25.24
C ASP A 40 23.61 15.17 -26.74
N ARG A 41 24.34 15.94 -27.53
CA ARG A 41 24.15 16.02 -28.99
C ARG A 41 24.39 14.68 -29.68
N GLU A 42 25.40 13.93 -29.26
CA GLU A 42 25.69 12.62 -29.84
C GLU A 42 24.65 11.57 -29.38
N TYR A 43 24.23 11.63 -28.12
CA TYR A 43 23.15 10.81 -27.60
C TYR A 43 21.86 11.04 -28.40
N ASP A 44 21.45 12.31 -28.59
CA ASP A 44 20.24 12.68 -29.32
C ASP A 44 20.30 12.19 -30.79
N ARG A 45 21.46 12.31 -31.43
CA ARG A 45 21.67 11.83 -32.79
C ARG A 45 21.43 10.32 -32.91
N LEU A 46 22.01 9.54 -31.99
CA LEU A 46 21.87 8.08 -31.97
C LEU A 46 20.43 7.67 -31.61
N MET A 47 19.79 8.38 -30.72
CA MET A 47 18.38 8.17 -30.38
C MET A 47 17.47 8.42 -31.59
N GLN A 48 17.71 9.49 -32.34
CA GLN A 48 16.96 9.81 -33.54
C GLN A 48 17.15 8.74 -34.62
N GLU A 49 18.39 8.26 -34.83
CA GLU A 49 18.69 7.16 -35.72
C GLU A 49 17.92 5.88 -35.37
N LEU A 50 17.84 5.54 -34.06
CA LEU A 50 17.07 4.39 -33.60
C LEU A 50 15.57 4.55 -33.86
N ILE A 51 15.01 5.74 -33.58
CA ILE A 51 13.60 6.06 -33.86
C ILE A 51 13.27 5.89 -35.33
N GLU A 52 14.14 6.38 -36.23
CA GLU A 52 13.93 6.28 -37.68
C GLU A 52 13.95 4.81 -38.15
N LEU A 53 14.89 3.99 -37.66
CA LEU A 53 14.95 2.57 -37.96
C LEU A 53 13.73 1.80 -37.42
N GLU A 54 13.28 2.08 -36.22
CA GLU A 54 12.09 1.45 -35.64
C GLU A 54 10.80 1.89 -36.35
N ASN A 55 10.72 3.11 -36.87
CA ASN A 55 9.60 3.56 -37.68
C ASN A 55 9.61 2.90 -39.08
N GLN A 56 10.79 2.68 -39.65
CA GLN A 56 10.94 1.99 -40.94
C GLN A 56 10.65 0.49 -40.83
N TYR A 57 11.00 -0.13 -39.71
CA TYR A 57 10.81 -1.55 -39.41
C TYR A 57 10.17 -1.75 -38.03
N PRO A 58 8.84 -1.53 -37.88
CA PRO A 58 8.16 -1.59 -36.61
C PRO A 58 8.31 -2.92 -35.86
N GLU A 59 8.50 -4.02 -36.58
CA GLU A 59 8.73 -5.36 -36.04
C GLU A 59 10.09 -5.51 -35.33
N LEU A 60 11.04 -4.62 -35.57
CA LEU A 60 12.34 -4.59 -34.88
C LEU A 60 12.27 -3.84 -33.54
N LYS A 61 11.18 -3.13 -33.28
CA LYS A 61 11.00 -2.38 -32.04
C LYS A 61 10.80 -3.32 -30.86
N SER A 62 11.76 -3.31 -29.95
CA SER A 62 11.67 -4.06 -28.69
C SER A 62 10.84 -3.31 -27.64
N THR A 63 10.15 -4.05 -26.77
CA THR A 63 9.48 -3.48 -25.57
C THR A 63 10.46 -2.86 -24.58
N THR A 64 11.75 -3.16 -24.72
CA THR A 64 12.85 -2.65 -23.88
C THR A 64 13.74 -1.65 -24.65
N SER A 65 13.33 -1.20 -25.83
CA SER A 65 14.04 -0.15 -26.56
C SER A 65 14.07 1.16 -25.74
N PRO A 66 15.19 1.92 -25.77
CA PRO A 66 15.24 3.25 -25.17
C PRO A 66 14.14 4.19 -25.65
N THR A 67 13.62 3.98 -26.87
CA THR A 67 12.54 4.80 -27.46
C THR A 67 11.21 4.68 -26.73
N VAL A 68 10.94 3.60 -25.98
CA VAL A 68 9.71 3.45 -25.17
C VAL A 68 9.68 4.42 -23.99
N ARG A 69 10.83 4.97 -23.57
CA ARG A 69 10.93 5.96 -22.47
C ARG A 69 10.28 7.30 -22.78
N ILE A 70 10.01 7.59 -24.04
CA ILE A 70 9.30 8.80 -24.47
C ILE A 70 7.82 8.73 -24.06
N GLY A 71 7.32 7.52 -23.76
CA GLY A 71 5.92 7.24 -23.50
C GLY A 71 5.09 7.27 -24.78
N GLY A 72 3.86 6.82 -24.72
CA GLY A 72 3.00 6.80 -25.93
C GLY A 72 1.66 6.11 -25.72
N ALA A 73 1.52 5.30 -24.69
CA ALA A 73 0.25 4.66 -24.35
C ALA A 73 -0.64 5.58 -23.54
N VAL A 74 -1.89 5.71 -23.96
CA VAL A 74 -2.98 6.30 -23.17
C VAL A 74 -3.86 5.15 -22.73
N LEU A 75 -3.95 4.93 -21.42
CA LEU A 75 -4.71 3.84 -20.82
C LEU A 75 -6.14 4.31 -20.51
N GLU A 76 -7.10 3.39 -20.52
CA GLU A 76 -8.46 3.65 -20.06
C GLU A 76 -8.58 3.58 -18.52
N GLY A 77 -7.66 2.85 -17.87
CA GLY A 77 -7.55 2.67 -16.43
C GLY A 77 -6.35 1.82 -16.08
N PHE A 78 -6.12 1.57 -14.78
CA PHE A 78 -5.07 0.70 -14.29
C PHE A 78 -5.64 -0.66 -13.88
N ASN A 79 -5.06 -1.74 -14.38
CA ASN A 79 -5.38 -3.08 -13.94
C ASN A 79 -4.83 -3.33 -12.54
N LYS A 80 -5.47 -4.19 -11.77
CA LYS A 80 -4.96 -4.66 -10.47
C LYS A 80 -4.03 -5.84 -10.68
N ILE A 81 -2.91 -5.82 -9.96
CA ILE A 81 -1.91 -6.89 -9.92
C ILE A 81 -1.79 -7.39 -8.50
N GLU A 82 -1.82 -8.69 -8.31
CA GLU A 82 -1.53 -9.33 -7.03
C GLU A 82 -0.02 -9.50 -6.86
N HIS A 83 0.53 -9.07 -5.71
CA HIS A 83 1.94 -9.26 -5.38
C HIS A 83 2.21 -10.72 -4.98
N GLU A 84 3.23 -11.35 -5.56
CA GLU A 84 3.64 -12.73 -5.19
C GLU A 84 4.01 -12.84 -3.70
N LYS A 85 4.70 -11.83 -3.18
CA LYS A 85 4.98 -11.65 -1.76
C LYS A 85 4.38 -10.32 -1.31
N PRO A 86 3.61 -10.27 -0.21
CA PRO A 86 3.02 -9.03 0.26
C PRO A 86 4.03 -7.90 0.45
N MET A 87 3.65 -6.68 0.07
CA MET A 87 4.43 -5.47 0.32
C MET A 87 4.04 -4.87 1.68
N LEU A 88 4.63 -5.41 2.75
CA LEU A 88 4.31 -5.01 4.12
C LEU A 88 4.75 -3.58 4.43
N SER A 89 4.01 -2.91 5.31
CA SER A 89 4.44 -1.66 5.93
C SER A 89 5.52 -1.91 6.97
N LEU A 90 6.32 -0.90 7.32
CA LEU A 90 7.28 -0.99 8.41
C LEU A 90 6.63 -0.54 9.73
N GLY A 91 7.06 -1.12 10.85
CA GLY A 91 6.81 -0.55 12.18
C GLY A 91 7.56 0.77 12.32
N ASN A 92 7.09 1.67 13.18
CA ASN A 92 7.74 2.96 13.43
C ASN A 92 8.44 2.99 14.78
N ALA A 93 9.57 3.70 14.84
CA ALA A 93 10.25 4.15 16.05
C ALA A 93 10.38 5.68 15.98
N PHE A 94 10.21 6.37 17.09
CA PHE A 94 10.21 7.83 17.17
C PHE A 94 11.32 8.38 18.08
N ASN A 95 11.96 7.51 18.84
CA ASN A 95 13.00 7.86 19.79
C ASN A 95 14.00 6.71 19.99
N GLU A 96 15.07 6.98 20.71
CA GLU A 96 16.11 5.98 21.04
C GLU A 96 15.55 4.80 21.83
N GLY A 97 14.60 5.03 22.75
CA GLY A 97 13.97 3.98 23.56
C GLY A 97 13.31 2.92 22.68
N ASP A 98 12.51 3.36 21.70
CA ASP A 98 11.84 2.45 20.75
C ASP A 98 12.85 1.58 19.98
N LEU A 99 14.00 2.17 19.59
CA LEU A 99 15.06 1.45 18.88
C LEU A 99 15.76 0.43 19.79
N ARG A 100 16.01 0.78 21.04
CA ARG A 100 16.60 -0.16 22.01
C ARG A 100 15.64 -1.30 22.36
N GLU A 101 14.34 -1.06 22.42
CA GLU A 101 13.33 -2.11 22.55
C GLU A 101 13.30 -3.03 21.33
N PHE A 102 13.40 -2.45 20.12
CA PHE A 102 13.52 -3.22 18.88
C PHE A 102 14.75 -4.13 18.92
N ASP A 103 15.94 -3.61 19.23
CA ASP A 103 17.19 -4.36 19.35
C ASP A 103 17.10 -5.48 20.39
N ALA A 104 16.58 -5.17 21.59
CA ALA A 104 16.41 -6.14 22.66
C ALA A 104 15.46 -7.28 22.27
N ARG A 105 14.37 -6.98 21.55
CA ARG A 105 13.42 -7.97 21.02
C ARG A 105 14.08 -8.89 19.99
N ILE A 106 14.87 -8.32 19.06
CA ILE A 106 15.60 -9.08 18.05
C ILE A 106 16.63 -10.01 18.70
N LYS A 107 17.44 -9.48 19.62
CA LYS A 107 18.54 -10.22 20.28
C LYS A 107 18.06 -11.38 21.15
N LYS A 108 16.80 -11.38 21.63
CA LYS A 108 16.19 -12.54 22.31
C LYS A 108 16.08 -13.76 21.40
N VAL A 109 15.93 -13.56 20.09
CA VAL A 109 15.78 -14.64 19.10
C VAL A 109 17.08 -14.88 18.34
N SER A 110 17.81 -13.81 18.04
CA SER A 110 19.00 -13.77 17.18
C SER A 110 20.08 -12.90 17.82
N PRO A 111 20.94 -13.45 18.73
CA PRO A 111 21.90 -12.65 19.51
C PRO A 111 23.05 -12.05 18.70
N HIS A 112 23.40 -12.68 17.57
CA HIS A 112 24.54 -12.30 16.74
C HIS A 112 24.03 -11.77 15.39
N ILE A 113 23.73 -10.47 15.33
CA ILE A 113 23.22 -9.80 14.13
C ILE A 113 23.97 -8.51 13.87
N SER A 114 23.94 -8.09 12.62
CA SER A 114 24.22 -6.71 12.21
C SER A 114 22.98 -6.10 11.55
N TYR A 115 22.96 -4.79 11.45
CA TYR A 115 21.89 -4.02 10.82
C TYR A 115 22.40 -3.37 9.54
N VAL A 116 21.49 -3.21 8.57
CA VAL A 116 21.68 -2.27 7.45
C VAL A 116 20.79 -1.08 7.70
N CYS A 117 21.39 0.09 7.75
CA CYS A 117 20.70 1.37 7.84
C CYS A 117 20.62 1.98 6.45
N GLU A 118 19.42 2.37 6.02
CA GLU A 118 19.14 2.96 4.72
C GLU A 118 18.34 4.25 4.91
N LEU A 119 18.51 5.22 4.02
CA LEU A 119 17.67 6.41 4.00
C LEU A 119 16.24 6.03 3.58
N LYS A 120 15.26 6.44 4.36
CA LYS A 120 13.85 6.27 4.02
C LYS A 120 13.42 7.37 3.06
N ILE A 121 13.46 7.04 1.77
CA ILE A 121 13.09 7.97 0.70
C ILE A 121 11.60 8.30 0.81
N ASP A 122 11.25 9.57 0.69
CA ASP A 122 9.85 10.00 0.68
C ASP A 122 9.31 10.03 -0.75
N GLY A 123 8.73 8.90 -1.16
CA GLY A 123 8.25 8.65 -2.51
C GLY A 123 7.05 7.72 -2.58
N LEU A 124 7.00 6.92 -3.63
CA LEU A 124 5.99 5.89 -3.87
C LEU A 124 6.65 4.53 -4.04
N ALA A 125 6.30 3.58 -3.16
CA ALA A 125 6.80 2.21 -3.23
C ALA A 125 6.23 1.47 -4.45
N VAL A 126 7.12 0.83 -5.21
CA VAL A 126 6.78 0.05 -6.39
C VAL A 126 7.53 -1.27 -6.41
N THR A 127 7.00 -2.24 -7.15
CA THR A 127 7.67 -3.49 -7.52
C THR A 127 7.95 -3.53 -9.01
N LEU A 128 9.09 -4.09 -9.39
CA LEU A 128 9.52 -4.32 -10.75
C LEU A 128 9.71 -5.82 -10.95
N HIS A 129 9.16 -6.38 -12.03
CA HIS A 129 9.31 -7.77 -12.40
C HIS A 129 10.08 -7.90 -13.72
N TYR A 130 11.05 -8.78 -13.70
CA TYR A 130 11.89 -9.11 -14.86
C TYR A 130 11.76 -10.59 -15.18
N ALA A 131 11.76 -10.90 -16.48
CA ALA A 131 11.84 -12.26 -17.01
C ALA A 131 12.73 -12.27 -18.26
N ASN A 132 13.60 -13.27 -18.38
CA ASN A 132 14.58 -13.36 -19.48
C ASN A 132 15.39 -12.06 -19.64
N GLY A 133 15.79 -11.46 -18.54
CA GLY A 133 16.53 -10.20 -18.49
C GLY A 133 15.75 -8.94 -18.87
N GLN A 134 14.46 -9.03 -19.18
CA GLN A 134 13.65 -7.89 -19.63
C GLN A 134 12.66 -7.44 -18.55
N PHE A 135 12.46 -6.13 -18.43
CA PHE A 135 11.38 -5.58 -17.62
C PHE A 135 10.01 -5.93 -18.23
N VAL A 136 9.21 -6.70 -17.50
CA VAL A 136 7.91 -7.18 -18.01
C VAL A 136 6.73 -6.49 -17.34
N GLN A 137 6.83 -6.16 -16.05
CA GLN A 137 5.70 -5.60 -15.30
C GLN A 137 6.17 -4.79 -14.09
N GLY A 138 5.39 -3.76 -13.72
CA GLY A 138 5.61 -3.04 -12.46
C GLY A 138 4.31 -2.50 -11.88
N ALA A 139 4.22 -2.54 -10.56
CA ALA A 139 3.02 -2.18 -9.84
C ALA A 139 3.30 -1.27 -8.64
N THR A 140 2.29 -0.47 -8.25
CA THR A 140 2.28 0.24 -6.97
C THR A 140 2.12 -0.75 -5.82
N ARG A 141 2.49 -0.36 -4.60
CA ARG A 141 2.24 -1.17 -3.40
C ARG A 141 0.75 -1.47 -3.19
N GLY A 142 -0.13 -0.54 -3.52
CA GLY A 142 -1.56 -0.66 -3.27
C GLY A 142 -1.87 -0.86 -1.78
N ASP A 143 -2.67 -1.88 -1.46
CA ASP A 143 -2.98 -2.31 -0.09
C ASP A 143 -1.92 -3.28 0.50
N GLY A 144 -0.90 -3.58 -0.28
CA GLY A 144 0.17 -4.53 0.06
C GLY A 144 -0.05 -5.94 -0.48
N VAL A 145 -1.25 -6.29 -0.90
CA VAL A 145 -1.61 -7.54 -1.58
C VAL A 145 -1.88 -7.28 -3.06
N PHE A 146 -2.66 -6.24 -3.37
CA PHE A 146 -2.97 -5.80 -4.72
C PHE A 146 -2.44 -4.40 -4.99
N GLY A 147 -1.69 -4.23 -6.08
CA GLY A 147 -1.23 -2.95 -6.60
C GLY A 147 -1.92 -2.57 -7.92
N GLU A 148 -1.65 -1.37 -8.41
CA GLU A 148 -2.07 -0.90 -9.74
C GLU A 148 -0.93 -1.14 -10.72
N ASP A 149 -1.21 -1.72 -11.90
CA ASP A 149 -0.25 -1.87 -13.00
C ASP A 149 0.10 -0.50 -13.58
N ILE A 150 1.32 -0.06 -13.33
CA ILE A 150 1.86 1.20 -13.83
C ILE A 150 3.08 0.98 -14.74
N SER A 151 3.17 -0.19 -15.36
CA SER A 151 4.32 -0.61 -16.17
C SER A 151 4.72 0.42 -17.22
N GLU A 152 3.74 0.98 -17.94
CA GLU A 152 4.02 1.96 -18.99
C GLU A 152 4.61 3.28 -18.44
N ASN A 153 4.20 3.69 -17.24
CA ASN A 153 4.76 4.87 -16.60
C ASN A 153 6.16 4.57 -16.03
N LEU A 154 6.39 3.39 -15.46
CA LEU A 154 7.70 2.99 -14.95
C LEU A 154 8.75 2.87 -16.05
N LYS A 155 8.37 2.43 -17.25
CA LYS A 155 9.28 2.40 -18.44
C LYS A 155 9.85 3.78 -18.77
N THR A 156 9.18 4.87 -18.43
CA THR A 156 9.65 6.24 -18.70
C THR A 156 10.74 6.70 -17.74
N ILE A 157 10.94 6.01 -16.61
CA ILE A 157 11.92 6.38 -15.57
C ILE A 157 13.31 5.91 -16.00
N GLN A 158 14.22 6.86 -16.19
CA GLN A 158 15.56 6.58 -16.73
C GLN A 158 16.43 5.71 -15.80
N THR A 159 16.25 5.80 -14.49
CA THR A 159 17.00 5.02 -13.50
C THR A 159 16.52 3.56 -13.36
N ILE A 160 15.45 3.17 -14.06
CA ILE A 160 14.98 1.78 -14.10
C ILE A 160 15.58 1.10 -15.33
N PRO A 161 16.41 0.04 -15.21
CA PRO A 161 16.93 -0.69 -16.36
C PRO A 161 15.79 -1.45 -17.05
N LEU A 162 15.63 -1.29 -18.37
CA LEU A 162 14.65 -2.08 -19.14
C LEU A 162 15.17 -3.47 -19.48
N HIS A 163 16.50 -3.66 -19.41
CA HIS A 163 17.17 -4.94 -19.59
C HIS A 163 18.28 -5.09 -18.54
N ILE A 164 18.39 -6.29 -17.97
CA ILE A 164 19.42 -6.67 -17.00
C ILE A 164 20.15 -7.94 -17.46
N PRO A 165 21.42 -8.15 -17.11
CA PRO A 165 22.17 -9.36 -17.45
C PRO A 165 21.86 -10.52 -16.48
N TYR A 166 20.59 -10.89 -16.37
CA TYR A 166 20.10 -11.96 -15.49
C TYR A 166 18.80 -12.53 -16.07
N ASP A 167 18.82 -13.76 -16.54
CA ASP A 167 17.72 -14.36 -17.31
C ASP A 167 16.63 -15.00 -16.45
N GLU A 168 16.92 -15.36 -15.20
CA GLU A 168 15.92 -15.93 -14.31
C GLU A 168 14.92 -14.85 -13.84
N PRO A 169 13.68 -15.24 -13.46
CA PRO A 169 12.71 -14.30 -12.93
C PRO A 169 13.22 -13.55 -11.71
N LEU A 170 13.07 -12.23 -11.71
CA LEU A 170 13.55 -11.37 -10.63
C LEU A 170 12.49 -10.32 -10.28
N GLU A 171 12.15 -10.24 -8.98
CA GLU A 171 11.38 -9.13 -8.41
C GLU A 171 12.32 -8.19 -7.64
N VAL A 172 12.27 -6.89 -7.96
CA VAL A 172 13.00 -5.83 -7.25
C VAL A 172 12.03 -4.79 -6.74
N ARG A 173 12.18 -4.36 -5.51
CA ARG A 173 11.35 -3.31 -4.89
C ARG A 173 12.16 -2.04 -4.67
N GLY A 174 11.51 -0.91 -4.83
CA GLY A 174 12.14 0.39 -4.61
C GLY A 174 11.13 1.50 -4.41
N GLU A 175 11.66 2.70 -4.23
CA GLU A 175 10.88 3.93 -4.05
C GLU A 175 11.09 4.84 -5.23
N VAL A 176 10.01 5.19 -5.93
CA VAL A 176 10.03 6.24 -6.96
C VAL A 176 9.86 7.60 -6.30
N TYR A 177 10.73 8.52 -6.65
CA TYR A 177 10.76 9.86 -6.06
C TYR A 177 10.95 10.94 -7.13
N MET A 178 10.68 12.19 -6.73
CA MET A 178 10.99 13.39 -7.49
C MET A 178 12.06 14.19 -6.75
N SER A 179 13.05 14.71 -7.46
CA SER A 179 14.05 15.58 -6.84
C SER A 179 13.46 16.95 -6.45
N LYS A 180 14.10 17.62 -5.47
CA LYS A 180 13.72 18.98 -5.06
C LYS A 180 13.78 19.94 -6.24
N ALA A 181 14.84 19.87 -7.05
CA ALA A 181 15.02 20.72 -8.23
C ALA A 181 13.94 20.49 -9.30
N THR A 182 13.58 19.25 -9.56
CA THR A 182 12.50 18.89 -10.49
C THR A 182 11.15 19.42 -10.00
N LEU A 183 10.84 19.30 -8.71
CA LEU A 183 9.61 19.87 -8.15
C LEU A 183 9.56 21.40 -8.31
N GLU A 184 10.65 22.10 -8.05
CA GLU A 184 10.70 23.56 -8.23
C GLU A 184 10.48 23.97 -9.68
N LYS A 185 11.14 23.29 -10.63
CA LYS A 185 10.96 23.49 -12.06
C LYS A 185 9.52 23.27 -12.48
N LEU A 186 8.92 22.18 -12.02
CA LEU A 186 7.54 21.82 -12.31
C LEU A 186 6.55 22.83 -11.73
N ASN A 187 6.72 23.25 -10.48
CA ASN A 187 5.86 24.22 -9.82
C ASN A 187 5.96 25.62 -10.46
N LYS A 188 7.13 26.03 -10.94
CA LYS A 188 7.28 27.27 -11.74
C LYS A 188 6.44 27.20 -13.04
N GLN A 189 6.48 26.05 -13.75
CA GLN A 189 5.68 25.86 -14.96
C GLN A 189 4.16 25.89 -14.66
N ARG A 190 3.73 25.20 -13.60
CA ARG A 190 2.32 25.20 -13.18
C ARG A 190 1.82 26.58 -12.76
N ALA A 191 2.64 27.34 -12.01
CA ALA A 191 2.32 28.72 -11.66
C ALA A 191 2.10 29.61 -12.89
N ASN A 192 2.97 29.47 -13.91
CA ASN A 192 2.84 30.22 -15.17
C ASN A 192 1.57 29.84 -15.94
N ASN A 193 1.09 28.61 -15.79
CA ASN A 193 -0.12 28.11 -16.43
C ASN A 193 -1.39 28.37 -15.59
N GLY A 194 -1.27 28.98 -14.39
CA GLY A 194 -2.40 29.16 -13.47
C GLY A 194 -2.91 27.88 -12.83
N GLU A 195 -2.09 26.80 -12.81
CA GLU A 195 -2.44 25.53 -12.24
C GLU A 195 -2.09 25.47 -10.73
N GLU A 196 -2.79 24.62 -9.97
CA GLU A 196 -2.48 24.35 -8.57
C GLU A 196 -1.10 23.71 -8.42
N LEU A 197 -0.28 24.20 -7.47
CA LEU A 197 1.08 23.72 -7.26
C LEU A 197 1.07 22.37 -6.53
N PHE A 198 2.06 21.54 -6.82
CA PHE A 198 2.31 20.35 -6.00
C PHE A 198 2.85 20.74 -4.62
N ALA A 199 2.30 20.12 -3.59
CA ALA A 199 2.62 20.44 -2.20
C ALA A 199 4.02 19.97 -1.78
N ASN A 200 4.44 18.78 -2.24
CA ASN A 200 5.73 18.16 -1.94
C ASN A 200 6.16 17.18 -3.04
N PRO A 201 7.44 16.73 -3.03
CA PRO A 201 7.97 15.80 -4.04
C PRO A 201 7.22 14.46 -4.07
N ARG A 202 6.82 13.91 -2.92
CA ARG A 202 6.07 12.65 -2.82
C ARG A 202 4.74 12.72 -3.56
N ASN A 203 3.93 13.75 -3.29
CA ASN A 203 2.63 13.92 -3.95
C ASN A 203 2.79 14.15 -5.45
N ALA A 204 3.83 14.88 -5.86
CA ALA A 204 4.17 15.10 -7.25
C ALA A 204 4.57 13.79 -7.95
N ALA A 205 5.40 12.96 -7.32
CA ALA A 205 5.79 11.65 -7.84
C ALA A 205 4.59 10.70 -7.95
N ALA A 206 3.81 10.55 -6.88
CA ALA A 206 2.64 9.68 -6.86
C ALA A 206 1.59 10.10 -7.90
N GLY A 207 1.28 11.40 -8.00
CA GLY A 207 0.37 11.94 -9.00
C GLY A 207 0.87 11.77 -10.44
N SER A 208 2.19 11.79 -10.64
CA SER A 208 2.81 11.58 -11.96
C SER A 208 2.76 10.12 -12.40
N LEU A 209 3.02 9.17 -11.48
CA LEU A 209 2.97 7.74 -11.77
C LEU A 209 1.54 7.20 -12.01
N ARG A 210 0.53 7.92 -11.56
CA ARG A 210 -0.88 7.56 -11.75
C ARG A 210 -1.54 8.33 -12.90
N GLN A 211 -0.75 8.86 -13.84
CA GLN A 211 -1.26 9.44 -15.07
C GLN A 211 -1.60 8.31 -16.06
N LEU A 212 -2.77 8.39 -16.68
CA LEU A 212 -3.19 7.44 -17.71
C LEU A 212 -2.40 7.61 -19.01
N ASP A 213 -1.86 8.80 -19.25
CA ASP A 213 -0.97 9.10 -20.38
C ASP A 213 0.50 9.08 -19.91
N SER A 214 1.24 8.05 -20.30
CA SER A 214 2.64 7.86 -19.92
C SER A 214 3.58 8.97 -20.45
N ARG A 215 3.17 9.74 -21.48
CA ARG A 215 3.92 10.93 -21.95
C ARG A 215 3.98 12.02 -20.90
N ILE A 216 2.97 12.10 -20.02
CA ILE A 216 2.98 13.03 -18.89
C ILE A 216 4.00 12.56 -17.85
N ALA A 217 4.03 11.26 -17.53
CA ALA A 217 5.02 10.69 -16.61
C ALA A 217 6.45 10.89 -17.12
N ALA A 218 6.70 10.68 -18.42
CA ALA A 218 8.01 10.87 -19.06
C ALA A 218 8.58 12.29 -18.86
N LYS A 219 7.72 13.31 -18.84
CA LYS A 219 8.12 14.72 -18.65
C LYS A 219 8.38 15.11 -17.20
N ARG A 220 8.15 14.19 -16.25
CA ARG A 220 8.24 14.47 -14.79
C ARG A 220 9.61 14.21 -14.20
N GLU A 221 10.57 13.71 -14.99
CA GLU A 221 11.95 13.47 -14.56
C GLU A 221 12.01 12.70 -13.23
N LEU A 222 11.20 11.62 -13.11
CA LEU A 222 11.18 10.78 -11.93
C LEU A 222 12.42 9.89 -11.86
N ALA A 223 12.83 9.52 -10.66
CA ALA A 223 13.90 8.57 -10.41
C ALA A 223 13.46 7.51 -9.39
N MET A 224 14.20 6.41 -9.31
CA MET A 224 13.91 5.32 -8.37
C MET A 224 15.18 4.88 -7.66
N PHE A 225 15.09 4.60 -6.37
CA PHE A 225 16.07 3.83 -5.62
C PHE A 225 15.49 2.46 -5.28
N CYS A 226 16.25 1.41 -5.61
CA CYS A 226 15.92 0.05 -5.23
C CYS A 226 16.42 -0.25 -3.82
N TYR A 227 15.60 -0.92 -3.01
CA TYR A 227 15.90 -1.17 -1.59
C TYR A 227 15.65 -2.61 -1.13
N ALA A 228 15.12 -3.48 -1.98
CA ALA A 228 14.91 -4.89 -1.60
C ALA A 228 14.74 -5.80 -2.81
N VAL A 229 15.19 -7.04 -2.61
CA VAL A 229 14.91 -8.20 -3.45
C VAL A 229 14.19 -9.23 -2.59
N PRO A 230 12.88 -9.46 -2.77
CA PRO A 230 12.11 -10.38 -1.92
C PRO A 230 12.61 -11.83 -1.92
N SER A 231 13.33 -12.25 -2.95
CA SER A 231 13.92 -13.58 -3.09
C SER A 231 15.44 -13.49 -3.24
N ALA A 232 16.12 -12.71 -2.38
CA ALA A 232 17.56 -12.47 -2.44
C ALA A 232 18.40 -13.75 -2.35
N GLU A 233 17.90 -14.80 -1.69
CA GLU A 233 18.57 -16.11 -1.64
C GLU A 233 18.68 -16.76 -3.02
N SER A 234 17.76 -16.49 -3.96
CA SER A 234 17.85 -16.99 -5.34
C SER A 234 19.05 -16.40 -6.10
N LEU A 235 19.51 -15.22 -5.67
CA LEU A 235 20.75 -14.59 -6.17
C LEU A 235 22.02 -15.10 -5.48
N GLY A 236 21.90 -16.07 -4.58
CA GLY A 236 23.00 -16.61 -3.78
C GLY A 236 23.44 -15.72 -2.61
N CYS A 237 22.68 -14.68 -2.27
CA CYS A 237 23.00 -13.74 -1.19
C CYS A 237 22.66 -14.32 0.18
N LYS A 238 23.50 -14.02 1.18
CA LYS A 238 23.29 -14.39 2.58
C LYS A 238 22.88 -13.23 3.44
N THR A 239 23.18 -12.00 2.99
CA THR A 239 22.89 -10.77 3.70
C THR A 239 22.11 -9.79 2.81
N HIS A 240 21.41 -8.87 3.45
CA HIS A 240 20.68 -7.80 2.77
C HIS A 240 21.64 -6.88 1.99
N GLU A 241 22.78 -6.53 2.58
CA GLU A 241 23.80 -5.71 1.92
C GLU A 241 24.37 -6.41 0.67
N GLU A 242 24.60 -7.73 0.70
CA GLU A 242 25.00 -8.51 -0.49
C GLU A 242 23.92 -8.42 -1.58
N SER A 243 22.63 -8.47 -1.21
CA SER A 243 21.54 -8.37 -2.17
C SER A 243 21.47 -6.99 -2.83
N LEU A 244 21.71 -5.91 -2.09
CA LEU A 244 21.79 -4.57 -2.62
C LEU A 244 22.97 -4.39 -3.59
N LYS A 245 24.16 -4.88 -3.22
CA LYS A 245 25.34 -4.90 -4.11
C LYS A 245 25.07 -5.69 -5.38
N LYS A 246 24.39 -6.84 -5.25
CA LYS A 246 24.09 -7.70 -6.39
C LYS A 246 23.17 -7.01 -7.40
N ILE A 247 22.13 -6.29 -6.95
CA ILE A 247 21.28 -5.55 -7.87
C ILE A 247 21.98 -4.31 -8.45
N GLU A 248 22.93 -3.68 -7.75
CA GLU A 248 23.80 -2.64 -8.33
C GLU A 248 24.63 -3.21 -9.50
N GLU A 249 25.22 -4.40 -9.35
CA GLU A 249 25.95 -5.10 -10.42
C GLU A 249 25.05 -5.38 -11.63
N LEU A 250 23.77 -5.70 -11.38
CA LEU A 250 22.77 -5.91 -12.43
C LEU A 250 22.29 -4.62 -13.10
N GLY A 251 22.67 -3.44 -12.58
CA GLY A 251 22.37 -2.15 -13.17
C GLY A 251 21.24 -1.37 -12.53
N PHE A 252 20.72 -1.82 -11.40
CA PHE A 252 19.73 -1.06 -10.64
C PHE A 252 20.38 0.09 -9.86
N ASN A 253 19.63 1.17 -9.72
CA ASN A 253 20.04 2.32 -8.93
C ASN A 253 19.71 2.06 -7.45
N VAL A 254 20.72 1.88 -6.61
CA VAL A 254 20.59 1.71 -5.16
C VAL A 254 21.12 2.95 -4.46
N ASN A 255 20.49 3.38 -3.36
CA ASN A 255 20.97 4.55 -2.64
C ASN A 255 22.36 4.29 -2.06
N PRO A 256 23.38 5.12 -2.38
CA PRO A 256 24.74 4.92 -1.88
C PRO A 256 24.90 5.25 -0.39
N ASN A 257 23.96 6.01 0.17
CA ASN A 257 23.97 6.42 1.58
C ASN A 257 23.39 5.35 2.49
N ARG A 258 23.95 4.14 2.45
CA ARG A 258 23.60 3.03 3.34
C ARG A 258 24.83 2.60 4.13
N GLU A 259 24.61 2.01 5.28
CA GLU A 259 25.69 1.60 6.18
C GLU A 259 25.34 0.31 6.93
N VAL A 260 26.31 -0.59 7.06
CA VAL A 260 26.20 -1.79 7.90
C VAL A 260 26.66 -1.43 9.31
N CYS A 261 25.79 -1.63 10.30
CA CYS A 261 26.04 -1.34 11.70
C CYS A 261 26.04 -2.65 12.51
N ASP A 262 27.12 -2.92 13.24
CA ASP A 262 27.25 -4.14 14.06
C ASP A 262 26.56 -4.02 15.43
N SER A 263 26.09 -2.84 15.79
CA SER A 263 25.43 -2.59 17.07
C SER A 263 24.35 -1.53 16.94
N ILE A 264 23.50 -1.42 17.98
CA ILE A 264 22.48 -0.37 18.07
C ILE A 264 23.13 1.02 18.20
N GLU A 265 24.30 1.13 18.81
CA GLU A 265 25.06 2.37 18.92
C GLU A 265 25.48 2.89 17.53
N GLY A 266 25.90 1.98 16.63
CA GLY A 266 26.18 2.31 15.23
C GLY A 266 24.93 2.82 14.51
N VAL A 267 23.77 2.20 14.75
CA VAL A 267 22.49 2.65 14.22
C VAL A 267 22.15 4.06 14.70
N LEU A 268 22.33 4.34 16.00
CA LEU A 268 22.09 5.67 16.58
C LEU A 268 23.04 6.73 16.01
N ALA A 269 24.31 6.40 15.83
CA ALA A 269 25.27 7.31 15.18
C ALA A 269 24.91 7.62 13.71
N TYR A 270 24.43 6.62 12.97
CA TYR A 270 23.92 6.84 11.60
C TYR A 270 22.70 7.77 11.59
N ILE A 271 21.76 7.59 12.51
CA ILE A 271 20.59 8.45 12.66
C ILE A 271 20.99 9.89 12.99
N GLU A 272 21.92 10.08 13.94
CA GLU A 272 22.43 11.40 14.33
C GLU A 272 23.05 12.12 13.13
N LYS A 273 23.91 11.44 12.36
CA LYS A 273 24.50 11.96 11.13
C LYS A 273 23.43 12.49 10.17
N TRP A 274 22.38 11.70 9.91
CA TRP A 274 21.36 12.06 8.93
C TRP A 274 20.28 12.98 9.48
N SER A 275 20.20 13.19 10.79
CA SER A 275 19.28 14.17 11.38
C SER A 275 19.53 15.58 10.84
N THR A 276 20.78 15.90 10.52
CA THR A 276 21.22 17.20 9.97
C THR A 276 21.55 17.10 8.49
N ALA A 277 22.32 16.12 8.05
CA ALA A 277 22.79 15.99 6.66
C ALA A 277 21.65 15.78 5.63
N ARG A 278 20.46 15.37 6.07
CA ARG A 278 19.31 15.17 5.18
C ARG A 278 18.87 16.40 4.39
N PHE A 279 19.12 17.59 4.92
CA PHE A 279 18.71 18.85 4.27
C PHE A 279 19.52 19.14 3.00
N ASP A 280 20.75 18.62 2.90
CA ASP A 280 21.65 18.79 1.75
C ASP A 280 21.37 17.79 0.62
N LEU A 281 20.51 16.77 0.87
CA LEU A 281 20.13 15.80 -0.15
C LEU A 281 19.29 16.42 -1.26
N PRO A 282 19.50 16.01 -2.54
CA PRO A 282 18.68 16.47 -3.67
C PRO A 282 17.26 15.91 -3.68
N TYR A 283 16.93 15.02 -2.76
CA TYR A 283 15.61 14.39 -2.55
C TYR A 283 15.22 14.49 -1.08
N GLU A 284 13.96 14.23 -0.77
CA GLU A 284 13.45 14.21 0.60
C GLU A 284 13.49 12.80 1.20
N ILE A 285 13.76 12.74 2.50
CA ILE A 285 13.68 11.55 3.32
C ILE A 285 12.84 11.83 4.56
N ASP A 286 12.05 10.87 4.96
CA ASP A 286 11.14 10.97 6.12
C ASP A 286 11.62 10.15 7.33
N GLY A 287 12.82 9.54 7.24
CA GLY A 287 13.38 8.73 8.31
C GLY A 287 14.55 7.87 7.86
N ILE A 288 14.83 6.86 8.67
CA ILE A 288 15.84 5.84 8.43
C ILE A 288 15.17 4.47 8.52
N VAL A 289 15.47 3.57 7.59
CA VAL A 289 15.04 2.17 7.67
C VAL A 289 16.18 1.35 8.23
N ILE A 290 15.91 0.63 9.30
CA ILE A 290 16.86 -0.29 9.96
C ILE A 290 16.37 -1.71 9.68
N LYS A 291 17.22 -2.55 9.10
CA LYS A 291 16.92 -3.93 8.75
C LYS A 291 17.98 -4.86 9.34
N VAL A 292 17.58 -6.02 9.86
CA VAL A 292 18.53 -7.09 10.18
C VAL A 292 19.23 -7.51 8.89
N ASN A 293 20.57 -7.57 8.91
CA ASN A 293 21.36 -7.81 7.69
C ASN A 293 21.31 -9.27 7.24
N GLN A 294 21.34 -10.24 8.15
CA GLN A 294 21.36 -11.67 7.85
C GLN A 294 19.97 -12.16 7.38
N LEU A 295 19.86 -12.66 6.13
CA LEU A 295 18.59 -13.10 5.54
C LEU A 295 17.96 -14.29 6.28
N ASN A 296 18.78 -15.26 6.71
CA ASN A 296 18.30 -16.39 7.51
C ASN A 296 17.71 -15.95 8.87
N GLU A 297 18.25 -14.88 9.47
CA GLU A 297 17.69 -14.32 10.71
C GLU A 297 16.40 -13.53 10.46
N GLN A 298 16.29 -12.83 9.32
CA GLN A 298 15.03 -12.22 8.91
C GLN A 298 13.91 -13.26 8.78
N GLU A 299 14.22 -14.44 8.19
CA GLU A 299 13.26 -15.54 8.04
C GLU A 299 12.82 -16.08 9.41
N LYS A 300 13.76 -16.29 10.36
CA LYS A 300 13.46 -16.76 11.73
C LYS A 300 12.58 -15.78 12.51
N LEU A 301 12.87 -14.48 12.41
CA LEU A 301 12.11 -13.42 13.07
C LEU A 301 10.70 -13.29 12.49
N GLY A 302 10.56 -13.54 11.19
CA GLY A 302 9.28 -13.54 10.50
C GLY A 302 8.59 -12.19 10.42
N THR A 303 7.27 -12.24 10.18
CA THR A 303 6.44 -11.06 10.00
C THR A 303 5.23 -11.08 10.93
N THR A 304 4.65 -9.92 11.16
CA THR A 304 3.26 -9.79 11.64
C THR A 304 2.33 -9.68 10.43
N VAL A 305 1.03 -9.56 10.64
CA VAL A 305 0.07 -9.32 9.57
C VAL A 305 0.38 -8.03 8.79
N LYS A 306 0.94 -7.02 9.46
CA LYS A 306 1.13 -5.68 8.90
C LYS A 306 2.59 -5.32 8.61
N SER A 307 3.55 -5.91 9.33
CA SER A 307 4.95 -5.47 9.29
C SER A 307 5.94 -6.61 9.52
N PRO A 308 7.15 -6.54 8.94
CA PRO A 308 8.24 -7.45 9.30
C PRO A 308 8.70 -7.20 10.74
N ARG A 309 9.09 -8.27 11.44
CA ARG A 309 9.65 -8.17 12.81
C ARG A 309 11.12 -7.77 12.81
N TRP A 310 11.81 -8.00 11.67
CA TRP A 310 13.23 -7.79 11.46
C TRP A 310 13.59 -6.41 10.89
N ALA A 311 12.59 -5.55 10.66
CA ALA A 311 12.83 -4.19 10.17
C ALA A 311 11.96 -3.19 10.90
N ILE A 312 12.46 -1.96 11.05
CA ILE A 312 11.77 -0.82 11.64
C ILE A 312 12.14 0.46 10.91
N ALA A 313 11.22 1.41 10.84
CA ALA A 313 11.47 2.75 10.32
C ALA A 313 11.57 3.74 11.49
N TYR A 314 12.76 4.30 11.70
CA TYR A 314 12.92 5.44 12.57
C TYR A 314 12.44 6.69 11.84
N LYS A 315 11.50 7.40 12.44
CA LYS A 315 10.96 8.64 11.91
C LYS A 315 11.67 9.84 12.54
N PHE A 316 12.15 10.76 11.71
CA PHE A 316 12.67 12.02 12.24
C PHE A 316 11.60 12.77 13.02
N PRO A 317 11.98 13.59 13.99
CA PRO A 317 11.03 14.50 14.65
C PRO A 317 10.24 15.27 13.60
N ALA A 318 8.92 15.31 13.76
CA ALA A 318 8.05 16.05 12.86
C ALA A 318 8.37 17.54 12.93
N GLU A 319 8.27 18.21 11.78
CA GLU A 319 8.39 19.67 11.72
C GLU A 319 7.28 20.31 12.59
N GLU A 320 7.70 21.16 13.52
CA GLU A 320 6.80 21.94 14.38
C GLU A 320 6.76 23.38 13.91
N VAL A 321 5.55 23.93 13.73
CA VAL A 321 5.33 25.29 13.24
C VAL A 321 4.33 25.99 14.11
N GLU A 322 4.54 27.29 14.35
CA GLU A 322 3.60 28.13 15.10
C GLU A 322 2.51 28.70 14.18
N THR A 323 1.27 28.74 14.70
CA THR A 323 0.15 29.42 14.06
C THR A 323 -0.86 29.90 15.11
N ILE A 324 -1.93 30.60 14.69
CA ILE A 324 -2.99 31.07 15.56
C ILE A 324 -4.18 30.12 15.49
N LEU A 325 -4.68 29.69 16.65
CA LEU A 325 -5.92 28.96 16.79
C LEU A 325 -7.09 29.93 16.79
N LYS A 326 -7.85 29.98 15.68
CA LYS A 326 -8.95 30.94 15.48
C LYS A 326 -10.26 30.50 16.11
N ASP A 327 -10.50 29.18 16.08
CA ASP A 327 -11.79 28.61 16.53
C ASP A 327 -11.62 27.11 16.80
N ILE A 328 -12.56 26.52 17.50
CA ILE A 328 -12.65 25.08 17.74
C ILE A 328 -14.01 24.59 17.23
N ILE A 329 -13.99 23.69 16.25
CA ILE A 329 -15.17 23.04 15.70
C ILE A 329 -15.24 21.58 16.10
N PHE A 330 -16.42 20.99 16.09
CA PHE A 330 -16.62 19.59 16.45
C PHE A 330 -17.08 18.76 15.27
N THR A 331 -16.46 17.61 15.10
CA THR A 331 -16.84 16.60 14.09
C THR A 331 -17.40 15.37 14.78
N VAL A 332 -18.33 14.69 14.12
CA VAL A 332 -18.95 13.46 14.63
C VAL A 332 -18.60 12.32 13.69
N GLY A 333 -17.90 11.33 14.21
CA GLY A 333 -17.50 10.15 13.46
C GLY A 333 -18.60 9.07 13.39
N ARG A 334 -18.32 7.99 12.69
CA ARG A 334 -19.24 6.86 12.46
C ARG A 334 -19.79 6.24 13.75
N THR A 335 -18.96 6.10 14.77
CA THR A 335 -19.37 5.56 16.08
C THR A 335 -20.14 6.56 16.94
N GLY A 336 -20.32 7.79 16.47
CA GLY A 336 -20.88 8.90 17.23
C GLY A 336 -19.84 9.69 18.04
N MET A 337 -18.54 9.30 17.99
CA MET A 337 -17.47 10.03 18.69
C MET A 337 -17.43 11.49 18.23
N VAL A 338 -17.43 12.40 19.20
CA VAL A 338 -17.40 13.86 18.99
C VAL A 338 -15.99 14.36 19.26
N THR A 339 -15.29 14.75 18.19
CA THR A 339 -13.88 15.15 18.24
C THR A 339 -13.74 16.66 18.06
N PRO A 340 -13.08 17.39 18.99
CA PRO A 340 -12.73 18.79 18.80
C PRO A 340 -11.61 18.93 17.77
N ASN A 341 -11.73 19.92 16.88
CA ASN A 341 -10.74 20.23 15.85
C ASN A 341 -10.45 21.73 15.82
N ALA A 342 -9.17 22.07 15.82
CA ALA A 342 -8.70 23.44 15.71
C ALA A 342 -8.91 23.97 14.29
N VAL A 343 -9.47 25.17 14.18
CA VAL A 343 -9.44 26.01 12.97
C VAL A 343 -8.28 26.98 13.11
N LEU A 344 -7.33 26.89 12.20
CA LEU A 344 -6.05 27.59 12.31
C LEU A 344 -5.91 28.72 11.30
N GLU A 345 -5.13 29.74 11.61
CA GLU A 345 -4.54 30.57 10.58
C GLU A 345 -3.73 29.67 9.64
N PRO A 346 -4.00 29.69 8.31
CA PRO A 346 -3.35 28.75 7.41
C PRO A 346 -1.83 28.92 7.38
N VAL A 347 -1.11 27.84 7.65
CA VAL A 347 0.36 27.81 7.71
C VAL A 347 0.87 26.60 6.93
N ARG A 348 2.11 26.66 6.45
CA ARG A 348 2.78 25.52 5.80
C ARG A 348 3.48 24.64 6.83
N VAL A 349 3.23 23.34 6.79
CA VAL A 349 3.87 22.31 7.62
C VAL A 349 4.21 21.14 6.70
N ALA A 350 5.47 20.72 6.68
CA ALA A 350 5.96 19.64 5.83
C ALA A 350 5.39 19.73 4.38
N GLY A 351 5.61 20.91 3.76
CA GLY A 351 5.25 21.20 2.37
C GLY A 351 3.76 21.39 2.08
N THR A 352 2.83 21.14 3.01
CA THR A 352 1.39 21.32 2.78
C THR A 352 0.80 22.49 3.58
N ARG A 353 -0.26 23.10 3.03
CA ARG A 353 -1.01 24.15 3.73
C ARG A 353 -1.99 23.53 4.70
N VAL A 354 -1.81 23.79 5.99
CA VAL A 354 -2.64 23.31 7.09
C VAL A 354 -3.52 24.44 7.61
N SER A 355 -4.83 24.22 7.66
CA SER A 355 -5.83 25.15 8.21
C SER A 355 -6.71 24.51 9.29
N ARG A 356 -6.54 23.20 9.53
CA ARG A 356 -7.24 22.45 10.56
C ARG A 356 -6.29 21.43 11.18
N ALA A 357 -6.43 21.18 12.49
CA ALA A 357 -5.67 20.18 13.22
C ALA A 357 -6.55 19.50 14.27
N THR A 358 -6.28 18.23 14.58
CA THR A 358 -7.02 17.56 15.65
C THR A 358 -6.61 18.09 17.01
N LEU A 359 -7.56 18.12 17.92
CA LEU A 359 -7.38 18.38 19.35
C LEU A 359 -7.67 17.11 20.17
N HIS A 360 -7.80 15.97 19.49
CA HIS A 360 -8.07 14.65 20.07
C HIS A 360 -9.38 14.59 20.86
N ASN A 361 -9.40 15.02 22.13
CA ASN A 361 -10.56 15.00 23.01
C ASN A 361 -10.52 16.15 24.04
N GLU A 362 -11.54 16.23 24.87
CA GLU A 362 -11.68 17.27 25.92
C GLU A 362 -10.49 17.28 26.88
N ASP A 363 -10.05 16.11 27.36
CA ASP A 363 -8.98 15.99 28.35
C ASP A 363 -7.66 16.52 27.75
N TYR A 364 -7.37 16.19 26.49
CA TYR A 364 -6.20 16.68 25.77
C TYR A 364 -6.13 18.21 25.75
N VAL A 365 -7.26 18.86 25.46
CA VAL A 365 -7.35 20.33 25.39
C VAL A 365 -7.17 20.96 26.77
N LYS A 366 -7.87 20.40 27.79
CA LYS A 366 -7.82 20.91 29.17
C LYS A 366 -6.47 20.71 29.84
N GLU A 367 -5.87 19.54 29.71
CA GLU A 367 -4.53 19.25 30.26
C GLU A 367 -3.44 20.18 29.73
N ARG A 368 -3.58 20.62 28.49
CA ARG A 368 -2.62 21.54 27.85
C ARG A 368 -3.02 23.00 27.93
N ASP A 369 -4.17 23.29 28.53
CA ASP A 369 -4.75 24.65 28.61
C ASP A 369 -4.77 25.37 27.25
N ILE A 370 -5.22 24.65 26.19
CA ILE A 370 -5.34 25.20 24.83
C ILE A 370 -6.59 26.06 24.76
N ARG A 371 -6.45 27.31 24.30
CA ARG A 371 -7.55 28.29 24.22
C ARG A 371 -7.72 28.84 22.81
N ILE A 372 -8.92 29.27 22.45
CA ILE A 372 -9.17 30.02 21.23
C ILE A 372 -8.38 31.33 21.29
N ASN A 373 -7.81 31.76 20.19
CA ASN A 373 -6.87 32.86 20.02
C ASN A 373 -5.45 32.57 20.50
N ASP A 374 -5.15 31.40 21.08
CA ASP A 374 -3.78 31.03 21.38
C ASP A 374 -2.90 31.00 20.12
N ARG A 375 -1.65 31.42 20.27
CA ARG A 375 -0.57 30.96 19.41
C ARG A 375 -0.25 29.53 19.79
N VAL A 376 -0.35 28.62 18.84
CA VAL A 376 -0.17 27.18 19.07
C VAL A 376 0.94 26.61 18.21
N ILE A 377 1.64 25.62 18.75
CA ILE A 377 2.56 24.78 18.00
C ILE A 377 1.78 23.61 17.40
N ILE A 378 1.90 23.41 16.09
CA ILE A 378 1.30 22.30 15.37
C ILE A 378 2.37 21.47 14.68
N ARG A 379 2.06 20.20 14.50
CA ARG A 379 2.85 19.27 13.68
C ARG A 379 1.94 18.29 12.97
N LYS A 380 2.49 17.47 12.09
CA LYS A 380 1.77 16.33 11.52
C LYS A 380 2.13 15.06 12.27
N ALA A 381 1.19 14.47 13.00
CA ALA A 381 1.34 13.16 13.61
C ALA A 381 1.53 12.11 12.51
N GLY A 382 2.64 11.34 12.61
CA GLY A 382 2.99 10.34 11.59
C GLY A 382 3.19 10.91 10.18
N GLU A 383 3.47 12.22 10.05
CA GLU A 383 3.64 12.99 8.81
C GLU A 383 2.35 13.14 7.97
N ILE A 384 1.21 12.75 8.51
CA ILE A 384 -0.08 12.74 7.79
C ILE A 384 -1.09 13.68 8.45
N ILE A 385 -1.39 13.46 9.73
CA ILE A 385 -2.51 14.12 10.43
C ILE A 385 -2.02 15.34 11.20
N PRO A 386 -2.47 16.57 10.87
CA PRO A 386 -2.14 17.73 11.67
C PRO A 386 -2.75 17.64 13.07
N GLU A 387 -1.95 17.91 14.11
CA GLU A 387 -2.36 18.01 15.51
C GLU A 387 -1.81 19.27 16.16
N VAL A 388 -2.53 19.80 17.13
CA VAL A 388 -2.03 20.88 17.99
C VAL A 388 -1.22 20.24 19.12
N VAL A 389 0.06 20.59 19.24
CA VAL A 389 0.95 20.01 20.26
C VAL A 389 0.76 20.70 21.61
N LYS A 390 0.86 22.05 21.62
CA LYS A 390 0.75 22.88 22.82
C LYS A 390 0.52 24.35 22.48
N PRO A 391 0.01 25.17 23.40
CA PRO A 391 0.00 26.62 23.28
C PRO A 391 1.39 27.21 23.56
N VAL A 392 1.65 28.38 23.02
CA VAL A 392 2.81 29.24 23.35
C VAL A 392 2.34 30.24 24.41
N VAL A 393 2.33 29.81 25.67
CA VAL A 393 1.73 30.55 26.77
C VAL A 393 2.30 31.97 26.93
N ASP A 394 3.62 32.13 26.73
CA ASP A 394 4.30 33.43 26.83
C ASP A 394 3.86 34.43 25.74
N ALA A 395 3.18 33.96 24.69
CA ALA A 395 2.64 34.79 23.62
C ALA A 395 1.20 35.25 23.84
N ARG A 396 0.55 34.88 24.97
CA ARG A 396 -0.80 35.26 25.32
C ARG A 396 -0.92 36.77 25.59
N LYS A 397 -2.04 37.33 25.13
CA LYS A 397 -2.34 38.76 25.20
C LYS A 397 -3.48 39.10 26.19
N GLY A 398 -4.17 38.08 26.68
CA GLY A 398 -5.30 38.20 27.58
C GLY A 398 -6.69 38.21 26.92
N ASP A 399 -6.74 37.94 25.60
CA ASP A 399 -7.97 37.77 24.80
C ASP A 399 -8.24 36.30 24.45
N GLU A 400 -7.47 35.35 25.05
CA GLU A 400 -7.63 33.94 24.83
C GLU A 400 -8.86 33.38 25.58
N VAL A 401 -9.75 32.72 24.84
CA VAL A 401 -10.99 32.17 25.37
C VAL A 401 -10.77 30.72 25.80
N PRO A 402 -11.03 30.35 27.08
CA PRO A 402 -10.94 28.97 27.54
C PRO A 402 -11.85 28.02 26.73
N PHE A 403 -11.39 26.78 26.56
CA PHE A 403 -12.18 25.76 25.91
C PHE A 403 -13.32 25.25 26.79
N GLU A 404 -14.49 25.12 26.19
CA GLU A 404 -15.63 24.44 26.78
C GLU A 404 -16.15 23.37 25.83
N MET A 405 -16.36 22.15 26.35
CA MET A 405 -16.96 21.07 25.59
C MET A 405 -18.43 21.33 25.34
N ILE A 406 -18.88 21.10 24.11
CA ILE A 406 -20.32 21.22 23.77
C ILE A 406 -21.14 20.17 24.53
N GLN A 407 -22.40 20.48 24.83
CA GLN A 407 -23.32 19.56 25.47
C GLN A 407 -24.19 18.79 24.49
N ASN A 408 -24.37 19.33 23.29
CA ASN A 408 -25.25 18.77 22.28
C ASN A 408 -24.48 18.49 20.97
N CYS A 409 -24.87 17.42 20.30
CA CYS A 409 -24.32 17.05 19.02
C CYS A 409 -24.49 18.17 17.97
N PRO A 410 -23.43 18.61 17.28
CA PRO A 410 -23.49 19.73 16.35
C PRO A 410 -24.28 19.40 15.06
N ARG A 411 -24.66 18.14 14.86
CA ARG A 411 -25.39 17.71 13.66
C ARG A 411 -26.86 17.39 13.90
N CYS A 412 -27.21 16.79 15.03
CA CYS A 412 -28.58 16.37 15.32
C CYS A 412 -29.18 17.01 16.58
N GLY A 413 -28.43 17.80 17.37
CA GLY A 413 -28.88 18.46 18.55
C GLY A 413 -29.11 17.57 19.79
N SER A 414 -28.93 16.24 19.67
CA SER A 414 -29.07 15.32 20.80
C SER A 414 -27.95 15.54 21.81
N GLU A 415 -28.22 15.29 23.08
CA GLU A 415 -27.21 15.33 24.14
C GLU A 415 -26.07 14.36 23.84
N ILE A 416 -24.82 14.80 24.09
CA ILE A 416 -23.65 13.95 23.98
C ILE A 416 -23.29 13.39 25.35
N VAL A 417 -22.84 12.14 25.39
CA VAL A 417 -22.57 11.41 26.63
C VAL A 417 -21.11 11.00 26.67
N ARG A 418 -20.50 11.10 27.84
CA ARG A 418 -19.17 10.53 28.11
C ARG A 418 -19.33 9.41 29.13
N GLU A 419 -18.92 8.20 28.79
CA GLU A 419 -18.94 7.07 29.72
C GLU A 419 -17.85 7.21 30.78
N VAL A 420 -18.11 6.67 31.96
CA VAL A 420 -17.16 6.72 33.08
C VAL A 420 -15.91 5.91 32.72
N GLY A 421 -14.76 6.57 32.72
CA GLY A 421 -13.47 5.97 32.38
C GLY A 421 -13.07 6.10 30.89
N GLU A 422 -13.93 6.67 30.05
CA GLU A 422 -13.57 7.02 28.67
C GLU A 422 -13.17 8.49 28.52
N ALA A 423 -12.26 8.78 27.60
CA ALA A 423 -11.80 10.15 27.33
C ALA A 423 -12.70 10.88 26.31
N ASP A 424 -13.47 10.15 25.55
CA ASP A 424 -14.23 10.65 24.39
C ASP A 424 -15.72 10.85 24.74
N HIS A 425 -16.33 11.80 24.04
CA HIS A 425 -17.78 12.05 24.08
C HIS A 425 -18.46 11.44 22.86
N TYR A 426 -19.71 10.98 23.04
CA TYR A 426 -20.45 10.29 21.98
C TYR A 426 -21.86 10.87 21.82
N CYS A 427 -22.25 11.06 20.55
CA CYS A 427 -23.65 11.19 20.16
C CYS A 427 -24.26 9.77 20.05
N LEU A 428 -25.18 9.42 20.96
CA LEU A 428 -25.81 8.11 20.97
C LEU A 428 -26.98 7.98 19.97
N ASN A 429 -27.45 9.09 19.39
CA ASN A 429 -28.55 9.07 18.44
C ASN A 429 -28.17 8.25 17.19
N ILE A 430 -28.88 7.15 16.95
CA ILE A 430 -28.67 6.27 15.79
C ILE A 430 -29.06 6.93 14.48
N ASP A 431 -30.02 7.87 14.51
CA ASP A 431 -30.51 8.63 13.37
C ASP A 431 -29.72 9.93 13.14
N CYS A 432 -28.57 10.09 13.78
CA CYS A 432 -27.73 11.26 13.58
C CYS A 432 -27.22 11.31 12.15
N PRO A 433 -27.50 12.41 11.39
CA PRO A 433 -27.07 12.56 10.01
C PRO A 433 -25.58 12.34 9.78
N ALA A 434 -24.73 12.81 10.71
CA ALA A 434 -23.29 12.57 10.62
C ALA A 434 -22.93 11.08 10.72
N ARG A 435 -23.55 10.34 11.62
CA ARG A 435 -23.31 8.89 11.78
C ARG A 435 -23.76 8.11 10.55
N ILE A 436 -24.90 8.47 9.98
CA ILE A 436 -25.43 7.85 8.75
C ILE A 436 -24.46 8.09 7.61
N VAL A 437 -24.08 9.35 7.35
CA VAL A 437 -23.15 9.69 6.26
C VAL A 437 -21.80 9.00 6.42
N GLU A 438 -21.22 9.01 7.62
CA GLU A 438 -19.96 8.32 7.90
C GLU A 438 -20.07 6.78 7.75
N SER A 439 -21.21 6.20 8.07
CA SER A 439 -21.48 4.76 7.87
C SER A 439 -21.59 4.43 6.37
N LEU A 440 -22.25 5.27 5.60
CA LEU A 440 -22.31 5.16 4.14
C LEU A 440 -20.92 5.30 3.51
N CYS A 441 -20.12 6.29 3.94
CA CYS A 441 -18.73 6.47 3.50
C CYS A 441 -17.86 5.25 3.82
N HIS A 442 -18.03 4.66 5.00
CA HIS A 442 -17.35 3.43 5.38
C HIS A 442 -17.75 2.27 4.47
N TYR A 443 -19.05 2.08 4.24
CA TYR A 443 -19.58 1.00 3.39
C TYR A 443 -19.03 1.05 1.96
N VAL A 444 -18.95 2.23 1.36
CA VAL A 444 -18.46 2.40 -0.02
C VAL A 444 -16.95 2.42 -0.13
N SER A 445 -16.23 2.45 0.99
CA SER A 445 -14.78 2.55 1.03
C SER A 445 -14.07 1.39 0.33
N ARG A 446 -12.79 1.60 -0.01
CA ARG A 446 -11.95 0.65 -0.76
C ARG A 446 -11.87 -0.73 -0.10
N ASP A 447 -11.76 -0.78 1.22
CA ASP A 447 -11.60 -2.04 1.97
C ASP A 447 -12.95 -2.74 2.22
N ALA A 448 -14.06 -2.02 2.09
CA ALA A 448 -15.42 -2.54 2.15
C ALA A 448 -15.95 -2.85 0.73
N MET A 449 -17.04 -2.26 0.31
CA MET A 449 -17.68 -2.59 -0.99
C MET A 449 -16.96 -1.96 -2.20
N ASN A 450 -15.98 -1.06 -1.99
CA ASN A 450 -15.13 -0.46 -3.02
C ASN A 450 -15.92 0.13 -4.21
N ILE A 451 -16.83 1.04 -3.91
CA ILE A 451 -17.65 1.69 -4.94
C ILE A 451 -16.95 2.97 -5.40
N ASP A 452 -16.21 2.87 -6.50
CA ASP A 452 -15.47 3.99 -7.06
C ASP A 452 -16.44 5.11 -7.49
N GLY A 453 -16.05 6.36 -7.17
CA GLY A 453 -16.88 7.56 -7.48
C GLY A 453 -17.80 7.98 -6.34
N LEU A 454 -18.09 7.14 -5.33
CA LEU A 454 -18.80 7.49 -4.11
C LEU A 454 -17.84 7.97 -3.01
N GLY A 455 -17.10 9.07 -3.27
CA GLY A 455 -16.33 9.73 -2.22
C GLY A 455 -17.22 10.52 -1.26
N VAL A 456 -16.66 10.96 -0.11
CA VAL A 456 -17.39 11.65 0.98
C VAL A 456 -18.33 12.75 0.47
N LYS A 457 -17.86 13.64 -0.41
CA LYS A 457 -18.66 14.74 -0.95
C LYS A 457 -19.87 14.27 -1.78
N VAL A 458 -19.74 13.14 -2.49
CA VAL A 458 -20.84 12.59 -3.29
C VAL A 458 -21.85 11.91 -2.37
N VAL A 459 -21.39 11.18 -1.35
CA VAL A 459 -22.26 10.58 -0.32
C VAL A 459 -23.03 11.66 0.43
N GLU A 460 -22.37 12.74 0.87
CA GLU A 460 -23.03 13.90 1.49
C GLU A 460 -24.08 14.51 0.55
N GLN A 461 -23.73 14.75 -0.72
CA GLN A 461 -24.65 15.31 -1.71
C GLN A 461 -25.88 14.41 -1.93
N LEU A 462 -25.70 13.09 -2.02
CA LEU A 462 -26.81 12.14 -2.19
C LEU A 462 -27.70 12.10 -0.94
N TYR A 463 -27.10 12.12 0.26
CA TYR A 463 -27.82 12.14 1.52
C TYR A 463 -28.63 13.45 1.68
N ASP A 464 -28.01 14.62 1.44
CA ASP A 464 -28.64 15.93 1.56
C ASP A 464 -29.81 16.10 0.55
N ASN A 465 -29.73 15.45 -0.64
CA ASN A 465 -30.82 15.39 -1.60
C ASN A 465 -31.82 14.25 -1.34
N GLN A 466 -31.73 13.56 -0.20
CA GLN A 466 -32.63 12.48 0.25
C GLN A 466 -32.71 11.29 -0.75
N LEU A 467 -31.63 11.07 -1.52
CA LEU A 467 -31.53 9.94 -2.46
C LEU A 467 -31.03 8.65 -1.77
N ILE A 468 -30.30 8.79 -0.66
CA ILE A 468 -29.83 7.68 0.16
C ILE A 468 -30.01 8.01 1.64
N ALA A 469 -30.54 7.06 2.41
CA ALA A 469 -30.63 7.12 3.88
C ALA A 469 -29.91 5.93 4.54
N ASN A 470 -29.75 4.82 3.81
CA ASN A 470 -29.05 3.62 4.26
C ASN A 470 -28.24 3.00 3.11
N VAL A 471 -27.52 1.92 3.37
CA VAL A 471 -26.65 1.28 2.38
C VAL A 471 -27.41 0.60 1.23
N ALA A 472 -28.64 0.15 1.46
CA ALA A 472 -29.47 -0.48 0.41
C ALA A 472 -29.93 0.53 -0.65
N ASP A 473 -30.13 1.80 -0.26
CA ASP A 473 -30.56 2.85 -1.20
C ASP A 473 -29.51 3.14 -2.27
N ILE A 474 -28.21 2.87 -1.98
CA ILE A 474 -27.13 3.01 -2.95
C ILE A 474 -27.41 2.16 -4.21
N TYR A 475 -27.97 0.96 -4.03
CA TYR A 475 -28.24 0.00 -5.11
C TYR A 475 -29.55 0.27 -5.85
N LYS A 476 -30.34 1.28 -5.39
CA LYS A 476 -31.59 1.73 -6.01
C LYS A 476 -31.39 3.04 -6.81
N LEU A 477 -30.18 3.59 -6.83
CA LEU A 477 -29.88 4.84 -7.52
C LEU A 477 -30.03 4.67 -9.03
N GLU A 478 -30.75 5.61 -9.66
CA GLU A 478 -31.01 5.65 -11.08
C GLU A 478 -30.32 6.84 -11.75
N LYS A 479 -30.06 6.72 -13.06
CA LYS A 479 -29.35 7.75 -13.84
C LYS A 479 -30.06 9.09 -13.79
N GLU A 480 -31.38 9.08 -13.88
CA GLU A 480 -32.27 10.24 -13.92
C GLU A 480 -32.20 11.06 -12.63
N GLN A 481 -31.95 10.41 -11.49
CA GLN A 481 -31.79 11.05 -10.18
C GLN A 481 -30.42 11.71 -10.03
N LEU A 482 -29.40 11.14 -10.65
CA LEU A 482 -28.00 11.56 -10.49
C LEU A 482 -27.60 12.71 -11.43
N LEU A 483 -28.10 12.71 -12.67
CA LEU A 483 -27.75 13.70 -13.69
C LEU A 483 -28.02 15.16 -13.29
N PRO A 484 -29.11 15.50 -12.55
CA PRO A 484 -29.37 16.87 -12.12
C PRO A 484 -28.42 17.40 -11.04
N LEU A 485 -27.64 16.51 -10.39
CA LEU A 485 -26.76 16.90 -9.29
C LEU A 485 -25.53 17.66 -9.77
N GLU A 486 -25.03 18.57 -8.93
CA GLU A 486 -23.85 19.37 -9.24
C GLU A 486 -22.62 18.48 -9.53
N ARG A 487 -21.91 18.74 -10.62
CA ARG A 487 -20.71 17.99 -11.06
C ARG A 487 -20.94 16.50 -11.34
N MET A 488 -22.18 16.12 -11.67
CA MET A 488 -22.59 14.76 -12.03
C MET A 488 -22.91 14.66 -13.53
N GLY A 489 -21.89 14.78 -14.39
CA GLY A 489 -22.04 14.62 -15.83
C GLY A 489 -22.21 13.15 -16.26
N GLU A 490 -22.70 12.91 -17.47
CA GLU A 490 -23.02 11.62 -18.09
C GLU A 490 -21.97 10.54 -17.83
N LYS A 491 -20.70 10.81 -18.14
CA LYS A 491 -19.60 9.84 -17.96
C LYS A 491 -19.40 9.46 -16.50
N LYS A 492 -19.48 10.43 -15.58
CA LYS A 492 -19.32 10.20 -14.15
C LYS A 492 -20.45 9.35 -13.58
N VAL A 493 -21.70 9.68 -13.98
CA VAL A 493 -22.89 8.92 -13.57
C VAL A 493 -22.82 7.49 -14.08
N THR A 494 -22.48 7.27 -15.36
CA THR A 494 -22.34 5.93 -15.94
C THR A 494 -21.27 5.12 -15.21
N ASN A 495 -20.08 5.70 -14.94
CA ASN A 495 -19.01 5.01 -14.20
C ASN A 495 -19.45 4.66 -12.77
N LEU A 496 -20.15 5.58 -12.09
CA LEU A 496 -20.64 5.35 -10.74
C LEU A 496 -21.65 4.19 -10.70
N LEU A 497 -22.67 4.19 -11.58
CA LEU A 497 -23.66 3.10 -11.64
C LEU A 497 -23.00 1.76 -11.99
N THR A 498 -22.00 1.76 -12.86
CA THR A 498 -21.20 0.55 -13.16
C THR A 498 -20.43 0.07 -11.93
N ALA A 499 -19.82 0.98 -11.15
CA ALA A 499 -19.10 0.62 -9.92
C ALA A 499 -20.06 0.07 -8.85
N ILE A 500 -21.26 0.62 -8.72
CA ILE A 500 -22.32 0.11 -7.83
C ILE A 500 -22.70 -1.31 -8.24
N GLU A 501 -22.99 -1.56 -9.51
CA GLU A 501 -23.38 -2.90 -9.99
C GLU A 501 -22.26 -3.91 -9.80
N ASN A 502 -21.01 -3.57 -10.12
CA ASN A 502 -19.86 -4.44 -9.92
C ASN A 502 -19.64 -4.79 -8.45
N SER A 503 -19.98 -3.89 -7.53
CA SER A 503 -19.80 -4.12 -6.10
C SER A 503 -20.72 -5.23 -5.54
N LYS A 504 -21.83 -5.53 -6.20
CA LYS A 504 -22.74 -6.62 -5.81
C LYS A 504 -22.06 -8.00 -5.80
N ALA A 505 -21.05 -8.18 -6.65
CA ALA A 505 -20.29 -9.43 -6.75
C ALA A 505 -19.21 -9.59 -5.68
N ASN A 506 -19.01 -8.63 -4.79
CA ASN A 506 -17.99 -8.71 -3.73
C ASN A 506 -18.24 -9.89 -2.79
N SER A 507 -17.17 -10.44 -2.24
CA SER A 507 -17.21 -11.56 -1.27
C SER A 507 -17.72 -11.10 0.10
N LEU A 508 -18.31 -12.05 0.85
CA LEU A 508 -19.00 -11.81 2.13
C LEU A 508 -18.17 -11.04 3.15
N GLU A 509 -16.86 -11.26 3.26
CA GLU A 509 -16.01 -10.55 4.21
C GLU A 509 -15.99 -9.02 3.99
N ARG A 510 -16.13 -8.60 2.73
CA ARG A 510 -16.17 -7.18 2.39
C ARG A 510 -17.51 -6.55 2.80
N LEU A 511 -18.60 -7.29 2.60
CA LEU A 511 -19.92 -6.88 3.07
C LEU A 511 -19.96 -6.79 4.60
N LEU A 512 -19.48 -7.79 5.33
CA LEU A 512 -19.44 -7.81 6.79
C LEU A 512 -18.63 -6.64 7.35
N PHE A 513 -17.49 -6.35 6.74
CA PHE A 513 -16.68 -5.17 7.12
C PHE A 513 -17.44 -3.88 6.81
N GLY A 514 -18.10 -3.79 5.65
CA GLY A 514 -18.87 -2.62 5.22
C GLY A 514 -20.07 -2.31 6.11
N LEU A 515 -20.76 -3.32 6.64
CA LEU A 515 -21.87 -3.17 7.58
C LEU A 515 -21.47 -2.51 8.90
N GLY A 516 -20.16 -2.46 9.19
CA GLY A 516 -19.61 -1.72 10.32
C GLY A 516 -20.01 -2.27 11.69
N ILE A 517 -20.18 -3.58 11.80
CA ILE A 517 -20.45 -4.26 13.08
C ILE A 517 -19.37 -3.90 14.10
N ARG A 518 -19.77 -3.49 15.31
CA ARG A 518 -18.83 -3.06 16.35
C ARG A 518 -17.82 -4.16 16.64
N HIS A 519 -16.55 -3.81 16.76
CA HIS A 519 -15.39 -4.71 16.96
C HIS A 519 -15.08 -5.68 15.80
N VAL A 520 -15.83 -5.64 14.70
CA VAL A 520 -15.55 -6.44 13.50
C VAL A 520 -14.77 -5.59 12.50
N GLY A 521 -13.43 -5.74 12.50
CA GLY A 521 -12.55 -5.16 11.50
C GLY A 521 -12.43 -6.08 10.27
N SER A 522 -11.70 -5.67 9.23
CA SER A 522 -11.54 -6.44 7.98
C SER A 522 -10.99 -7.86 8.21
N LYS A 523 -10.04 -8.02 9.16
CA LYS A 523 -9.49 -9.34 9.52
C LYS A 523 -10.54 -10.22 10.17
N THR A 524 -11.28 -9.70 11.15
CA THR A 524 -12.35 -10.41 11.84
C THR A 524 -13.48 -10.79 10.87
N ALA A 525 -13.85 -9.87 9.98
CA ALA A 525 -14.84 -10.14 8.92
C ALA A 525 -14.42 -11.31 8.02
N LYS A 526 -13.12 -11.38 7.67
CA LYS A 526 -12.58 -12.51 6.89
C LYS A 526 -12.63 -13.82 7.66
N VAL A 527 -12.26 -13.82 8.95
CA VAL A 527 -12.35 -15.02 9.81
C VAL A 527 -13.79 -15.53 9.88
N LEU A 528 -14.74 -14.61 10.11
CA LEU A 528 -16.18 -14.95 10.16
C LEU A 528 -16.68 -15.50 8.83
N ALA A 529 -16.37 -14.83 7.71
CA ALA A 529 -16.80 -15.26 6.39
C ALA A 529 -16.21 -16.63 6.00
N THR A 530 -14.96 -16.91 6.38
CA THR A 530 -14.31 -18.19 6.14
C THR A 530 -14.94 -19.32 6.96
N HIS A 531 -15.35 -19.03 8.21
CA HIS A 531 -15.91 -20.03 9.13
C HIS A 531 -17.38 -20.35 8.82
N PHE A 532 -18.21 -19.32 8.60
CA PHE A 532 -19.66 -19.48 8.39
C PHE A 532 -20.05 -19.63 6.91
N GLU A 533 -19.16 -19.29 5.99
CA GLU A 533 -19.29 -19.38 4.53
C GLU A 533 -20.37 -18.48 3.89
N ASP A 534 -21.50 -18.29 4.55
CA ASP A 534 -22.62 -17.46 4.10
C ASP A 534 -23.22 -16.63 5.24
N ILE A 535 -23.95 -15.56 4.87
CA ILE A 535 -24.55 -14.64 5.84
C ILE A 535 -25.66 -15.29 6.66
N ASP A 536 -26.42 -16.23 6.08
CA ASP A 536 -27.56 -16.87 6.76
C ASP A 536 -27.07 -17.77 7.89
N SER A 537 -25.96 -18.48 7.68
CA SER A 537 -25.29 -19.28 8.70
C SER A 537 -24.78 -18.38 9.84
N LEU A 538 -24.17 -17.23 9.51
CA LEU A 538 -23.71 -16.28 10.50
C LEU A 538 -24.86 -15.62 11.29
N MET A 539 -25.96 -15.27 10.63
CA MET A 539 -27.15 -14.68 11.28
C MET A 539 -27.83 -15.61 12.27
N LYS A 540 -27.72 -16.94 12.08
CA LYS A 540 -28.28 -17.96 12.97
C LYS A 540 -27.34 -18.34 14.11
N ALA A 541 -26.08 -17.91 14.04
CA ALA A 541 -25.07 -18.28 15.02
C ALA A 541 -25.40 -17.74 16.41
N THR A 542 -25.23 -18.58 17.40
CA THR A 542 -25.35 -18.25 18.83
C THR A 542 -23.99 -17.88 19.40
N PHE A 543 -23.97 -17.34 20.61
CA PHE A 543 -22.71 -17.01 21.30
C PHE A 543 -21.77 -18.23 21.40
N ASP A 544 -22.33 -19.42 21.60
CA ASP A 544 -21.53 -20.65 21.75
C ASP A 544 -20.85 -21.09 20.43
N ASP A 545 -21.41 -20.74 19.28
CA ASP A 545 -20.84 -21.07 17.96
C ASP A 545 -19.56 -20.27 17.66
N PHE A 546 -19.31 -19.16 18.39
CA PHE A 546 -18.08 -18.39 18.28
C PHE A 546 -16.94 -18.92 19.17
N LYS A 547 -17.26 -19.82 20.13
CA LYS A 547 -16.25 -20.41 21.03
C LYS A 547 -15.26 -21.25 20.24
N GLY A 548 -13.98 -20.96 20.43
CA GLY A 548 -12.91 -21.71 19.78
C GLY A 548 -12.52 -21.19 18.38
N ILE A 549 -13.24 -20.20 17.84
CA ILE A 549 -12.79 -19.53 16.62
C ILE A 549 -11.61 -18.61 16.99
N ALA A 550 -10.46 -18.85 16.37
CA ALA A 550 -9.26 -18.04 16.61
C ALA A 550 -9.57 -16.54 16.40
N GLU A 551 -9.11 -15.69 17.31
CA GLU A 551 -9.28 -14.22 17.26
C GLU A 551 -10.70 -13.70 17.55
N ILE A 552 -11.69 -14.54 17.80
CA ILE A 552 -13.02 -14.14 18.22
C ILE A 552 -13.15 -14.34 19.74
N GLY A 553 -13.06 -13.22 20.48
CA GLY A 553 -13.31 -13.21 21.92
C GLY A 553 -14.76 -12.85 22.24
N ASP A 554 -15.14 -12.97 23.53
CA ASP A 554 -16.50 -12.73 24.02
C ASP A 554 -17.08 -11.38 23.61
N VAL A 555 -16.27 -10.32 23.61
CA VAL A 555 -16.70 -8.97 23.21
C VAL A 555 -17.14 -8.92 21.76
N ILE A 556 -16.38 -9.58 20.88
CA ILE A 556 -16.68 -9.61 19.44
C ILE A 556 -17.93 -10.48 19.21
N ALA A 557 -17.99 -11.68 19.83
CA ALA A 557 -19.12 -12.59 19.73
C ALA A 557 -20.43 -11.91 20.16
N ASN A 558 -20.44 -11.26 21.31
CA ASN A 558 -21.59 -10.49 21.80
C ASN A 558 -22.00 -9.38 20.84
N SER A 559 -21.03 -8.66 20.24
CA SER A 559 -21.34 -7.60 19.28
C SER A 559 -22.02 -8.12 18.02
N ILE A 560 -21.60 -9.30 17.53
CA ILE A 560 -22.19 -9.94 16.34
C ILE A 560 -23.60 -10.43 16.64
N VAL A 561 -23.79 -11.18 17.75
CA VAL A 561 -25.11 -11.68 18.17
C VAL A 561 -26.07 -10.52 18.38
N HIS A 562 -25.61 -9.44 19.06
CA HIS A 562 -26.43 -8.25 19.26
C HIS A 562 -26.80 -7.56 17.94
N TYR A 563 -25.88 -7.46 16.98
CA TYR A 563 -26.14 -6.84 15.68
C TYR A 563 -27.27 -7.60 14.93
N PHE A 564 -27.20 -8.91 14.84
CA PHE A 564 -28.20 -9.73 14.16
C PHE A 564 -29.47 -10.00 14.96
N SER A 565 -29.50 -9.68 16.25
CA SER A 565 -30.75 -9.69 17.04
C SER A 565 -31.64 -8.46 16.77
N GLN A 566 -31.10 -7.41 16.15
CA GLN A 566 -31.85 -6.20 15.82
C GLN A 566 -32.63 -6.41 14.51
N GLU A 567 -33.96 -6.30 14.57
CA GLU A 567 -34.87 -6.52 13.43
C GLU A 567 -34.52 -5.62 12.23
N ALA A 568 -34.17 -4.37 12.47
CA ALA A 568 -33.78 -3.41 11.42
C ALA A 568 -32.54 -3.88 10.63
N ASN A 569 -31.54 -4.49 11.30
CA ASN A 569 -30.37 -5.03 10.65
C ASN A 569 -30.69 -6.28 9.81
N VAL A 570 -31.56 -7.14 10.33
CA VAL A 570 -32.04 -8.33 9.60
C VAL A 570 -32.81 -7.92 8.34
N GLN A 571 -33.70 -6.92 8.46
CA GLN A 571 -34.43 -6.37 7.32
C GLN A 571 -33.49 -5.78 6.28
N LEU A 572 -32.47 -5.02 6.68
CA LEU A 572 -31.45 -4.47 5.79
C LEU A 572 -30.71 -5.57 5.03
N ILE A 573 -30.29 -6.64 5.70
CA ILE A 573 -29.62 -7.78 5.04
C ILE A 573 -30.55 -8.43 4.00
N ASN A 574 -31.83 -8.64 4.32
CA ASN A 574 -32.79 -9.22 3.39
C ASN A 574 -33.01 -8.33 2.17
N GLU A 575 -33.09 -7.02 2.36
CA GLU A 575 -33.18 -6.04 1.29
C GLU A 575 -31.95 -6.07 0.37
N LEU A 576 -30.73 -6.13 0.93
CA LEU A 576 -29.50 -6.28 0.16
C LEU A 576 -29.47 -7.59 -0.65
N LYS A 577 -30.03 -8.70 -0.12
CA LYS A 577 -30.20 -9.94 -0.85
C LYS A 577 -31.14 -9.79 -2.05
N GLU A 578 -32.30 -9.15 -1.84
CA GLU A 578 -33.28 -8.87 -2.90
C GLU A 578 -32.70 -7.99 -4.01
N LEU A 579 -31.79 -7.05 -3.65
CA LEU A 579 -31.05 -6.20 -4.58
C LEU A 579 -29.93 -6.93 -5.33
N GLY A 580 -29.72 -8.22 -5.05
CA GLY A 580 -28.80 -9.09 -5.79
C GLY A 580 -27.34 -9.07 -5.31
N LEU A 581 -27.07 -8.65 -4.07
CA LEU A 581 -25.71 -8.71 -3.51
C LEU A 581 -25.32 -10.17 -3.21
N ASN A 582 -24.05 -10.48 -3.45
CA ASN A 582 -23.48 -11.76 -3.07
C ASN A 582 -23.38 -11.88 -1.54
N MET A 583 -23.97 -12.94 -0.99
CA MET A 583 -24.02 -13.24 0.44
C MET A 583 -23.08 -14.37 0.86
N ASN A 584 -22.23 -14.84 -0.06
CA ASN A 584 -21.36 -15.98 0.14
C ASN A 584 -19.89 -15.53 0.17
N TYR A 585 -19.09 -16.29 0.92
CA TYR A 585 -17.64 -16.16 0.87
C TYR A 585 -17.09 -16.78 -0.42
N LEU A 586 -16.30 -16.00 -1.18
CA LEU A 586 -15.75 -16.40 -2.48
C LEU A 586 -14.28 -16.84 -2.40
N GLY A 587 -13.67 -16.79 -1.22
CA GLY A 587 -12.30 -17.26 -1.00
C GLY A 587 -12.20 -18.78 -0.84
N ALA A 588 -10.97 -19.25 -0.55
CA ALA A 588 -10.74 -20.67 -0.30
C ALA A 588 -11.53 -21.14 0.93
N LYS A 589 -12.43 -22.12 0.74
CA LYS A 589 -13.25 -22.68 1.82
C LYS A 589 -12.46 -23.71 2.59
N ILE A 590 -12.52 -23.66 3.92
CA ILE A 590 -12.06 -24.77 4.78
C ILE A 590 -13.23 -25.76 4.86
N SER A 591 -13.31 -26.70 3.91
CA SER A 591 -14.36 -27.69 3.97
C SER A 591 -14.12 -28.67 5.14
N ASN A 592 -15.05 -28.75 6.07
CA ASN A 592 -15.03 -29.71 7.17
C ASN A 592 -15.00 -31.19 6.69
N THR A 593 -15.29 -31.45 5.42
CA THR A 593 -15.15 -32.75 4.78
C THR A 593 -13.71 -33.21 4.57
N ASN A 594 -12.74 -32.32 4.74
CA ASN A 594 -11.31 -32.61 4.48
C ASN A 594 -10.50 -32.97 5.72
N GLN A 595 -11.13 -33.14 6.90
CA GLN A 595 -10.42 -33.60 8.11
C GLN A 595 -9.75 -34.96 7.97
N SER A 596 -10.20 -35.78 7.04
CA SER A 596 -9.58 -37.07 6.69
C SER A 596 -8.46 -36.98 5.66
N ASN A 597 -8.33 -35.84 4.96
CA ASN A 597 -7.29 -35.64 3.95
C ASN A 597 -5.89 -35.52 4.58
N GLN A 598 -4.89 -36.13 3.96
CA GLN A 598 -3.51 -36.22 4.48
C GLN A 598 -2.84 -34.84 4.63
N PHE A 599 -3.32 -33.80 3.96
CA PHE A 599 -2.80 -32.44 4.07
C PHE A 599 -3.46 -31.59 5.16
N PHE A 600 -4.56 -32.07 5.78
CA PHE A 600 -5.25 -31.29 6.81
C PHE A 600 -4.34 -31.02 8.01
N GLY A 601 -4.20 -29.73 8.37
CA GLY A 601 -3.33 -29.25 9.46
C GLY A 601 -1.83 -29.34 9.17
N LYS A 602 -1.40 -29.77 7.98
CA LYS A 602 -0.01 -29.94 7.58
C LYS A 602 0.57 -28.66 6.98
N THR A 603 1.86 -28.43 7.25
CA THR A 603 2.61 -27.32 6.61
C THR A 603 3.27 -27.87 5.36
N VAL A 604 2.89 -27.30 4.19
CA VAL A 604 3.39 -27.71 2.87
C VAL A 604 4.17 -26.56 2.22
N VAL A 605 5.30 -26.91 1.60
CA VAL A 605 6.11 -25.96 0.81
C VAL A 605 6.15 -26.43 -0.64
N LEU A 606 5.96 -25.51 -1.57
CA LEU A 606 6.06 -25.77 -3.02
C LEU A 606 7.39 -25.21 -3.54
N THR A 607 8.10 -26.00 -4.38
CA THR A 607 9.36 -25.56 -4.99
C THR A 607 9.50 -26.11 -6.41
N GLY A 608 10.28 -25.42 -7.25
CA GLY A 608 10.44 -25.80 -8.66
C GLY A 608 9.23 -25.45 -9.52
N THR A 609 9.26 -25.87 -10.79
CA THR A 609 8.17 -25.69 -11.75
C THR A 609 7.28 -26.93 -11.70
N LEU A 610 6.02 -26.76 -11.36
CA LEU A 610 5.02 -27.82 -11.46
C LEU A 610 4.55 -27.93 -12.93
N THR A 611 4.25 -29.13 -13.37
CA THR A 611 3.96 -29.41 -14.79
C THR A 611 2.48 -29.35 -15.10
N THR A 612 1.62 -29.66 -14.13
CA THR A 612 0.16 -29.76 -14.31
C THR A 612 -0.56 -28.53 -13.74
N LEU A 613 -0.09 -27.99 -12.62
CA LEU A 613 -0.65 -26.82 -11.95
C LEU A 613 0.39 -25.72 -11.81
N SER A 614 -0.04 -24.46 -11.85
CA SER A 614 0.81 -23.40 -11.34
C SER A 614 1.01 -23.56 -9.83
N ARG A 615 2.12 -23.04 -9.26
CA ARG A 615 2.35 -23.05 -7.80
C ARG A 615 1.21 -22.37 -7.03
N LYS A 616 0.57 -21.36 -7.63
CA LYS A 616 -0.58 -20.66 -7.06
C LYS A 616 -1.80 -21.58 -6.99
N GLU A 617 -2.14 -22.24 -8.09
CA GLU A 617 -3.27 -23.18 -8.13
C GLU A 617 -3.07 -24.36 -7.18
N ALA A 618 -1.86 -24.94 -7.15
CA ALA A 618 -1.51 -25.99 -6.20
C ALA A 618 -1.62 -25.51 -4.75
N GLY A 619 -1.12 -24.31 -4.46
CA GLY A 619 -1.23 -23.67 -3.15
C GLY A 619 -2.67 -23.47 -2.72
N THR A 620 -3.52 -22.90 -3.58
CA THR A 620 -4.94 -22.68 -3.31
C THR A 620 -5.69 -24.00 -3.05
N LYS A 621 -5.39 -25.06 -3.82
CA LYS A 621 -5.99 -26.37 -3.62
C LYS A 621 -5.55 -27.02 -2.31
N LEU A 622 -4.28 -26.90 -1.93
CA LEU A 622 -3.75 -27.39 -0.64
C LEU A 622 -4.39 -26.64 0.54
N GLU A 623 -4.51 -25.32 0.44
CA GLU A 623 -5.17 -24.51 1.47
C GLU A 623 -6.66 -24.85 1.60
N ALA A 624 -7.35 -25.15 0.51
CA ALA A 624 -8.73 -25.64 0.52
C ALA A 624 -8.89 -26.99 1.22
N LEU A 625 -7.81 -27.82 1.24
CA LEU A 625 -7.75 -29.08 1.99
C LEU A 625 -7.30 -28.89 3.45
N GLY A 626 -7.17 -27.65 3.91
CA GLY A 626 -6.77 -27.34 5.29
C GLY A 626 -5.26 -27.38 5.54
N ALA A 627 -4.41 -27.43 4.49
CA ALA A 627 -2.98 -27.31 4.63
C ALA A 627 -2.57 -25.86 4.86
N LYS A 628 -1.43 -25.65 5.54
CA LYS A 628 -0.76 -24.37 5.64
C LYS A 628 0.34 -24.30 4.59
N VAL A 629 0.13 -23.56 3.51
CA VAL A 629 1.16 -23.36 2.49
C VAL A 629 2.16 -22.31 2.94
N SER A 630 3.47 -22.67 2.92
CA SER A 630 4.56 -21.80 3.36
C SER A 630 5.55 -21.53 2.23
N GLY A 631 6.08 -20.31 2.20
CA GLY A 631 7.10 -19.91 1.22
C GLY A 631 8.49 -20.49 1.49
N SER A 632 8.77 -21.05 2.69
CA SER A 632 10.09 -21.50 3.11
C SER A 632 10.04 -22.82 3.86
N VAL A 633 11.12 -23.63 3.73
CA VAL A 633 11.27 -24.92 4.41
C VAL A 633 11.87 -24.69 5.81
N SER A 634 11.23 -25.26 6.83
CA SER A 634 11.67 -25.22 8.23
C SER A 634 11.47 -26.59 8.88
N ALA A 635 11.96 -26.77 10.11
CA ALA A 635 11.70 -27.99 10.90
C ALA A 635 10.21 -28.25 11.21
N LYS A 636 9.31 -27.28 10.93
CA LYS A 636 7.86 -27.41 11.06
C LYS A 636 7.19 -27.72 9.74
N THR A 637 7.93 -27.91 8.66
CA THR A 637 7.40 -28.28 7.34
C THR A 637 7.15 -29.79 7.31
N ASP A 638 5.93 -30.21 7.02
CA ASP A 638 5.57 -31.63 6.94
C ASP A 638 5.89 -32.20 5.54
N TYR A 639 5.57 -31.44 4.49
CA TYR A 639 5.79 -31.85 3.11
C TYR A 639 6.48 -30.76 2.28
N LEU A 640 7.46 -31.16 1.46
CA LEU A 640 7.96 -30.36 0.35
C LEU A 640 7.48 -30.97 -0.97
N VAL A 641 6.70 -30.25 -1.75
CA VAL A 641 6.36 -30.64 -3.10
C VAL A 641 7.42 -30.08 -4.05
N ALA A 642 8.14 -30.98 -4.69
CA ALA A 642 9.27 -30.65 -5.57
C ALA A 642 8.89 -30.86 -7.03
N GLY A 643 8.74 -29.78 -7.79
CA GLY A 643 8.61 -29.80 -9.24
C GLY A 643 9.99 -29.83 -9.94
N GLU A 644 10.00 -29.64 -11.26
CA GLU A 644 11.23 -29.57 -12.04
C GLU A 644 12.12 -28.39 -11.60
N LYS A 645 13.45 -28.59 -11.71
CA LYS A 645 14.46 -27.58 -11.30
C LYS A 645 14.33 -27.09 -9.85
N SER A 646 13.94 -27.98 -8.94
CA SER A 646 13.90 -27.70 -7.50
C SER A 646 15.30 -27.38 -6.97
N GLY A 647 15.50 -26.12 -6.50
CA GLY A 647 16.81 -25.59 -6.07
C GLY A 647 17.12 -25.80 -4.57
N SER A 648 17.53 -24.72 -3.90
CA SER A 648 17.97 -24.70 -2.50
C SER A 648 16.97 -25.26 -1.48
N LYS A 649 15.66 -25.12 -1.73
CA LYS A 649 14.60 -25.62 -0.84
C LYS A 649 14.59 -27.16 -0.75
N LEU A 650 14.89 -27.85 -1.86
CA LEU A 650 15.00 -29.32 -1.87
C LEU A 650 16.15 -29.80 -1.00
N LYS A 651 17.33 -29.17 -1.12
CA LYS A 651 18.48 -29.49 -0.27
C LYS A 651 18.18 -29.26 1.20
N LYS A 652 17.59 -28.12 1.53
CA LYS A 652 17.21 -27.75 2.91
C LYS A 652 16.15 -28.73 3.48
N ALA A 653 15.20 -29.20 2.68
CA ALA A 653 14.23 -30.19 3.10
C ALA A 653 14.88 -31.54 3.44
N GLN A 654 15.83 -31.97 2.62
CA GLN A 654 16.62 -33.20 2.86
C GLN A 654 17.46 -33.09 4.12
N GLU A 655 18.11 -31.95 4.35
CA GLU A 655 18.92 -31.68 5.58
C GLU A 655 18.04 -31.67 6.84
N LEU A 656 16.81 -31.21 6.76
CA LEU A 656 15.87 -31.15 7.90
C LEU A 656 14.99 -32.39 8.05
N GLY A 657 15.15 -33.42 7.18
CA GLY A 657 14.34 -34.63 7.21
C GLY A 657 12.86 -34.42 6.84
N VAL A 658 12.54 -33.36 6.10
CA VAL A 658 11.17 -33.07 5.62
C VAL A 658 10.81 -34.06 4.53
N THR A 659 9.57 -34.57 4.55
CA THR A 659 9.08 -35.49 3.52
C THR A 659 8.97 -34.75 2.17
N VAL A 660 9.73 -35.21 1.18
CA VAL A 660 9.70 -34.68 -0.18
C VAL A 660 8.80 -35.52 -1.05
N ILE A 661 7.84 -34.89 -1.72
CA ILE A 661 6.92 -35.52 -2.68
C ILE A 661 6.98 -34.79 -4.02
N ASP A 662 6.67 -35.48 -5.10
CA ASP A 662 6.50 -34.86 -6.41
C ASP A 662 5.06 -34.37 -6.65
N GLU A 663 4.85 -33.68 -7.76
CA GLU A 663 3.52 -33.15 -8.12
C GLU A 663 2.47 -34.26 -8.30
N GLU A 664 2.85 -35.39 -8.88
CA GLU A 664 1.94 -36.53 -9.10
C GLU A 664 1.47 -37.10 -7.77
N THR A 665 2.37 -37.30 -6.82
CA THR A 665 2.06 -37.75 -5.46
C THR A 665 1.18 -36.75 -4.72
N MET A 666 1.50 -35.45 -4.83
CA MET A 666 0.65 -34.38 -4.26
C MET A 666 -0.79 -34.47 -4.81
N LEU A 667 -0.95 -34.59 -6.13
CA LEU A 667 -2.27 -34.67 -6.77
C LEU A 667 -3.04 -35.93 -6.35
N LYS A 668 -2.35 -37.05 -6.15
CA LYS A 668 -2.98 -38.30 -5.61
C LYS A 668 -3.47 -38.09 -4.18
N MET A 669 -2.61 -37.55 -3.30
CA MET A 669 -2.93 -37.25 -1.91
C MET A 669 -4.03 -36.18 -1.74
N MET A 670 -4.18 -35.27 -2.71
CA MET A 670 -5.29 -34.31 -2.73
C MET A 670 -6.66 -34.96 -2.99
N ASN A 671 -6.67 -36.06 -3.72
CA ASN A 671 -7.91 -36.78 -4.13
C ASN A 671 -8.28 -37.93 -3.19
N GLU A 672 -7.40 -38.30 -2.26
CA GLU A 672 -7.65 -39.25 -1.17
C GLU A 672 -8.21 -38.51 0.08
#